data_78e7a4311dc0a284a72a548a212a1b69
#
_entry.id   78e7a4311dc0a284a72a548a212a1b69
#
_cell.length_a   1.000
_cell.length_b   1.000
_cell.length_c   1.000
_cell.angle_alpha   90.00
_cell.angle_beta   90.00
_cell.angle_gamma   90.00
#
_symmetry.space_group_name_H-M   'P 1'
#
loop_
_entity.id
_entity.type
_entity.pdbx_description
1 polymer ?
#
loop_
_entity_poly.entity_id
_entity_poly.type
_entity_poly.pdbx_seq_one_letter_code
_entity_poly.pdbx_strand_id
1 'polypeptide(L)'
;MEKITRNMKKKHILGLDIGTNSIGWALIEASQNEDNKAQLESIKHSGVRIIPMDAAILSDFDNGNSKSQTAERTRYHGIRKLYARHQLRRERLHRILSLLNFLPKHYNDQLDRYGKFTVGAEPKLPWKKNEEGHLHFIFQDSFHEMLNDFYQHQPDLMNKGQKIPYDWTIYYLRNKALTQKIKKEELAWILLNFNQKRGYYQFREEKEGTKEPSKTRQYFNRQEVINIIDTKELYKGQKIFLVVLADGTKGKIFKKEIPNWIGQEKDIIVTIDIDKDGKDKYDENGELSCRFKIPTEEDWDKQWELIKIKTQNDLDTSGKMVGTYIYDTLLKTPNQKIHGKLIRTIDRKYYKDELYQILKKQKDFHPEFQDRKLYEDCINELYAQNDAHRNLIRERDLVYLLTDDILFYQRPLKSKKSLIANCSYESYTTINKVTGEERTFSPKCIAKSHPLFQEFRLWQFLSDLRIYQKQKIIAGKLSLDVDVTSEFLKDENDYTNLFDWLNQQKNIKQDTLLKYLGFKKNALSEYRWNYVDDKLYPGNETRATILEYLKKAGISPDFLTREKEEALWHILYSIADKEELKKALYSFAQKQGLNETFVKEFQHIPPFKKDYGSYSAKAIKKLLPLMRMGKYWNESDIDKHTRERIDKIISGEYDENIQTRVREKAIHLNNISSFKGLPRWLACYVVYDRYAEANDIQKWETPSDIDNYLKGFKQHSLHNPIVEQVILETLRTVRDIWKQMGHIDEIHVELGREMKNPNDKRAKITRQIQENENT
;
A
#
# COMPACT_ATOMS: atom_id res chain seq x y z
N MET A 1 10.40 -63.30 47.01
CA MET A 1 10.80 -62.29 46.00
C MET A 1 9.60 -61.39 45.74
N GLU A 2 9.44 -60.35 46.52
CA GLU A 2 8.38 -59.34 46.30
C GLU A 2 8.85 -58.45 45.13
N LYS A 3 8.04 -58.46 44.04
CA LYS A 3 8.22 -57.50 42.98
C LYS A 3 7.87 -56.11 43.51
N ILE A 4 8.87 -55.31 43.74
CA ILE A 4 8.71 -53.87 43.92
C ILE A 4 8.21 -53.32 42.61
N THR A 5 6.91 -53.18 42.46
CA THR A 5 6.27 -52.41 41.40
C THR A 5 6.60 -50.93 41.65
N ARG A 6 7.70 -50.44 41.04
CA ARG A 6 7.96 -49.00 40.96
C ARG A 6 6.76 -48.36 40.27
N ASN A 7 6.12 -47.46 40.97
CA ASN A 7 5.04 -46.61 40.43
C ASN A 7 5.63 -45.70 39.34
N MET A 8 5.66 -46.16 38.10
CA MET A 8 6.03 -45.30 36.94
C MET A 8 4.93 -44.25 36.83
N LYS A 9 5.34 -42.99 36.80
CA LYS A 9 4.41 -41.87 36.67
C LYS A 9 3.81 -41.91 35.27
N LYS A 10 2.52 -42.21 35.15
CA LYS A 10 1.81 -42.21 33.86
C LYS A 10 1.51 -40.78 33.45
N LYS A 11 1.68 -40.49 32.17
CA LYS A 11 1.34 -39.22 31.55
C LYS A 11 0.26 -39.41 30.46
N HIS A 12 -0.65 -38.44 30.37
CA HIS A 12 -1.61 -38.36 29.30
C HIS A 12 -1.13 -37.33 28.26
N ILE A 13 -0.90 -37.80 27.04
CA ILE A 13 -0.47 -36.98 25.91
C ILE A 13 -1.62 -36.89 24.92
N LEU A 14 -2.05 -35.65 24.60
CA LEU A 14 -3.05 -35.36 23.58
C LEU A 14 -2.38 -34.97 22.27
N GLY A 15 -2.50 -35.81 21.25
CA GLY A 15 -2.13 -35.46 19.86
C GLY A 15 -3.30 -34.81 19.15
N LEU A 16 -3.03 -33.71 18.46
CA LEU A 16 -3.99 -32.97 17.65
C LEU A 16 -3.47 -32.82 16.22
N ASP A 17 -4.25 -33.25 15.24
CA ASP A 17 -4.04 -32.94 13.82
C ASP A 17 -5.07 -31.90 13.39
N ILE A 18 -4.61 -30.65 13.17
CA ILE A 18 -5.46 -29.51 12.92
C ILE A 18 -5.52 -29.21 11.43
N GLY A 19 -6.64 -29.63 10.79
CA GLY A 19 -7.01 -29.28 9.44
C GLY A 19 -7.90 -28.05 9.37
N THR A 20 -8.31 -27.70 8.16
CA THR A 20 -9.17 -26.52 7.89
C THR A 20 -10.62 -26.74 8.35
N ASN A 21 -11.13 -27.95 8.12
CA ASN A 21 -12.52 -28.32 8.37
C ASN A 21 -12.67 -29.51 9.33
N SER A 22 -11.57 -30.01 9.88
CA SER A 22 -11.56 -31.11 10.85
C SER A 22 -10.39 -31.00 11.81
N ILE A 23 -10.57 -31.52 13.01
CA ILE A 23 -9.55 -31.66 14.05
C ILE A 23 -9.53 -33.12 14.44
N GLY A 24 -8.50 -33.84 13.99
CA GLY A 24 -8.20 -35.20 14.46
C GLY A 24 -7.55 -35.13 15.85
N TRP A 25 -7.88 -36.06 16.72
CA TRP A 25 -7.26 -36.13 18.03
C TRP A 25 -7.08 -37.56 18.54
N ALA A 26 -6.04 -37.78 19.33
CA ALA A 26 -5.81 -39.04 20.03
C ALA A 26 -5.22 -38.74 21.42
N LEU A 27 -5.80 -39.37 22.44
CA LEU A 27 -5.28 -39.35 23.81
C LEU A 27 -4.48 -40.62 24.08
N ILE A 28 -3.21 -40.45 24.40
CA ILE A 28 -2.22 -41.52 24.54
C ILE A 28 -1.77 -41.57 26.01
N GLU A 29 -1.64 -42.77 26.58
CA GLU A 29 -1.00 -43.00 27.85
C GLU A 29 0.47 -43.35 27.61
N ALA A 30 1.37 -42.67 28.30
CA ALA A 30 2.80 -42.88 28.26
C ALA A 30 3.36 -43.08 29.67
N SER A 31 4.37 -43.94 29.80
CA SER A 31 5.16 -44.04 31.03
C SER A 31 6.52 -43.35 30.84
N GLN A 32 7.06 -42.89 31.94
CA GLN A 32 8.38 -42.21 31.93
C GLN A 32 9.46 -43.21 32.39
N ASN A 33 10.46 -43.49 31.49
CA ASN A 33 11.59 -44.34 31.80
C ASN A 33 12.64 -43.63 32.69
N GLU A 34 13.59 -44.36 33.22
CA GLU A 34 14.67 -43.85 34.09
C GLU A 34 15.50 -42.72 33.40
N ASP A 35 15.58 -42.71 32.09
CA ASP A 35 16.22 -41.66 31.28
C ASP A 35 15.32 -40.46 30.97
N ASN A 36 14.17 -40.33 31.63
CA ASN A 36 13.17 -39.27 31.41
C ASN A 36 12.54 -39.26 29.97
N LYS A 37 12.72 -40.34 29.20
CA LYS A 37 12.07 -40.51 27.88
C LYS A 37 10.69 -41.12 28.04
N ALA A 38 9.70 -40.48 27.37
CA ALA A 38 8.36 -41.00 27.34
C ALA A 38 8.27 -42.26 26.47
N GLN A 39 7.80 -43.38 27.05
CA GLN A 39 7.48 -44.60 26.31
C GLN A 39 5.97 -44.66 26.14
N LEU A 40 5.50 -44.68 24.91
CA LEU A 40 4.08 -44.76 24.57
C LEU A 40 3.55 -46.15 24.90
N GLU A 41 2.48 -46.23 25.69
CA GLU A 41 1.90 -47.51 26.13
C GLU A 41 0.64 -47.86 25.36
N SER A 42 -0.34 -46.97 25.29
CA SER A 42 -1.60 -47.26 24.64
C SER A 42 -2.32 -45.99 24.16
N ILE A 43 -3.13 -46.13 23.13
CA ILE A 43 -4.12 -45.13 22.73
C ILE A 43 -5.35 -45.34 23.57
N LYS A 44 -5.71 -44.39 24.43
CA LYS A 44 -6.91 -44.48 25.28
C LYS A 44 -8.18 -44.19 24.50
N HIS A 45 -8.14 -43.05 23.77
CA HIS A 45 -9.27 -42.58 22.99
C HIS A 45 -8.76 -41.86 21.76
N SER A 46 -9.55 -41.86 20.71
CA SER A 46 -9.30 -41.08 19.50
C SER A 46 -10.62 -40.65 18.86
N GLY A 47 -10.57 -39.62 18.07
CA GLY A 47 -11.76 -39.14 17.37
C GLY A 47 -11.45 -37.98 16.42
N VAL A 48 -12.50 -37.48 15.82
CA VAL A 48 -12.41 -36.33 14.92
C VAL A 48 -13.56 -35.37 15.21
N ARG A 49 -13.25 -34.08 15.25
CA ARG A 49 -14.25 -33.01 15.27
C ARG A 49 -14.32 -32.38 13.90
N ILE A 50 -15.48 -32.48 13.26
CA ILE A 50 -15.73 -31.87 11.95
C ILE A 50 -16.24 -30.44 12.19
N ILE A 51 -15.64 -29.48 11.48
CA ILE A 51 -16.03 -28.09 11.45
C ILE A 51 -16.88 -27.88 10.19
N PRO A 52 -18.21 -27.68 10.30
CA PRO A 52 -19.06 -27.44 9.15
C PRO A 52 -18.61 -26.20 8.38
N MET A 53 -18.33 -26.35 7.10
CA MET A 53 -17.87 -25.27 6.24
C MET A 53 -18.52 -25.42 4.87
N ASP A 54 -18.89 -24.29 4.26
CA ASP A 54 -19.41 -24.25 2.89
C ASP A 54 -18.35 -24.76 1.90
N ALA A 55 -18.74 -25.65 0.99
CA ALA A 55 -17.82 -26.26 0.04
C ALA A 55 -17.12 -25.22 -0.87
N ALA A 56 -17.78 -24.11 -1.21
CA ALA A 56 -17.18 -23.05 -2.00
C ALA A 56 -16.11 -22.30 -1.20
N ILE A 57 -16.34 -22.06 0.09
CA ILE A 57 -15.37 -21.43 0.99
C ILE A 57 -14.16 -22.35 1.19
N LEU A 58 -14.39 -23.65 1.35
CA LEU A 58 -13.33 -24.65 1.50
C LEU A 58 -12.47 -24.71 0.23
N SER A 59 -13.11 -24.80 -0.95
CA SER A 59 -12.42 -24.82 -2.24
C SER A 59 -11.61 -23.54 -2.49
N ASP A 60 -12.15 -22.37 -2.18
CA ASP A 60 -11.42 -21.10 -2.29
C ASP A 60 -10.19 -21.09 -1.36
N PHE A 61 -10.33 -21.61 -0.15
CA PHE A 61 -9.24 -21.68 0.83
C PHE A 61 -8.15 -22.67 0.40
N ASP A 62 -8.54 -23.87 -0.04
CA ASP A 62 -7.62 -24.91 -0.53
C ASP A 62 -6.86 -24.45 -1.77
N ASN A 63 -7.51 -23.67 -2.63
CA ASN A 63 -6.87 -23.04 -3.78
C ASN A 63 -5.99 -21.82 -3.43
N GLY A 64 -5.88 -21.46 -2.15
CA GLY A 64 -5.10 -20.29 -1.70
C GLY A 64 -5.75 -18.95 -2.02
N ASN A 65 -7.03 -18.94 -2.37
CA ASN A 65 -7.82 -17.74 -2.64
C ASN A 65 -8.44 -17.24 -1.31
N SER A 66 -7.80 -16.29 -0.64
CA SER A 66 -8.39 -15.68 0.55
C SER A 66 -9.43 -14.63 0.16
N LYS A 67 -10.66 -15.06 -0.13
CA LYS A 67 -11.78 -14.12 -0.23
C LYS A 67 -12.28 -13.79 1.18
N SER A 68 -12.09 -12.54 1.61
CA SER A 68 -12.71 -12.06 2.84
C SER A 68 -14.23 -12.07 2.67
N GLN A 69 -14.97 -12.78 3.52
CA GLN A 69 -16.44 -12.78 3.54
C GLN A 69 -17.02 -11.36 3.71
N THR A 70 -16.24 -10.45 4.29
CA THR A 70 -16.63 -9.04 4.46
C THR A 70 -16.24 -8.16 3.27
N ALA A 71 -15.47 -8.65 2.29
CA ALA A 71 -14.98 -7.85 1.17
C ALA A 71 -16.14 -7.28 0.34
N GLU A 72 -17.14 -8.08 -0.01
CA GLU A 72 -18.31 -7.62 -0.75
C GLU A 72 -19.13 -6.60 0.05
N ARG A 73 -19.40 -6.88 1.33
CA ARG A 73 -20.08 -5.94 2.22
C ARG A 73 -19.33 -4.61 2.30
N THR A 74 -18.02 -4.66 2.42
CA THR A 74 -17.16 -3.46 2.45
C THR A 74 -17.20 -2.73 1.12
N ARG A 75 -17.19 -3.45 -0.01
CA ARG A 75 -17.34 -2.88 -1.36
C ARG A 75 -18.67 -2.15 -1.50
N TYR A 76 -19.79 -2.78 -1.19
CA TYR A 76 -21.11 -2.15 -1.26
C TYR A 76 -21.26 -0.97 -0.30
N HIS A 77 -20.66 -1.06 0.91
CA HIS A 77 -20.63 0.07 1.83
C HIS A 77 -19.82 1.26 1.26
N GLY A 78 -18.70 0.98 0.61
CA GLY A 78 -17.91 1.98 -0.11
C GLY A 78 -18.70 2.66 -1.22
N ILE A 79 -19.41 1.88 -2.04
CA ILE A 79 -20.29 2.38 -3.12
C ILE A 79 -21.40 3.28 -2.56
N ARG A 80 -22.14 2.83 -1.52
CA ARG A 80 -23.17 3.64 -0.88
C ARG A 80 -22.62 4.97 -0.35
N LYS A 81 -21.44 4.96 0.28
CA LYS A 81 -20.79 6.20 0.73
C LYS A 81 -20.42 7.12 -0.42
N LEU A 82 -20.01 6.56 -1.55
CA LEU A 82 -19.68 7.34 -2.75
C LEU A 82 -20.93 8.06 -3.28
N TYR A 83 -22.06 7.36 -3.42
CA TYR A 83 -23.31 7.93 -3.85
C TYR A 83 -23.84 8.99 -2.85
N ALA A 84 -23.82 8.70 -1.56
CA ALA A 84 -24.25 9.65 -0.54
C ALA A 84 -23.40 10.95 -0.57
N ARG A 85 -22.10 10.86 -0.79
CA ARG A 85 -21.22 12.04 -0.94
C ARG A 85 -21.52 12.83 -2.22
N HIS A 86 -21.82 12.14 -3.32
CA HIS A 86 -22.19 12.78 -4.56
C HIS A 86 -23.50 13.54 -4.39
N GLN A 87 -24.51 12.93 -3.78
CA GLN A 87 -25.79 13.54 -3.50
C GLN A 87 -25.65 14.75 -2.57
N LEU A 88 -24.91 14.61 -1.46
CA LEU A 88 -24.68 15.71 -0.51
C LEU A 88 -24.04 16.94 -1.18
N ARG A 89 -23.07 16.73 -2.09
CA ARG A 89 -22.46 17.84 -2.83
C ARG A 89 -23.45 18.51 -3.76
N ARG A 90 -24.30 17.72 -4.45
CA ARG A 90 -25.33 18.23 -5.33
C ARG A 90 -26.35 19.07 -4.56
N GLU A 91 -26.82 18.58 -3.42
CA GLU A 91 -27.77 19.29 -2.55
C GLU A 91 -27.19 20.61 -2.04
N ARG A 92 -25.94 20.61 -1.59
CA ARG A 92 -25.24 21.84 -1.16
C ARG A 92 -25.09 22.83 -2.33
N LEU A 93 -24.73 22.34 -3.51
CA LEU A 93 -24.58 23.17 -4.70
C LEU A 93 -25.95 23.77 -5.12
N HIS A 94 -27.03 22.99 -5.10
CA HIS A 94 -28.37 23.48 -5.38
C HIS A 94 -28.76 24.62 -4.45
N ARG A 95 -28.55 24.49 -3.13
CA ARG A 95 -28.88 25.54 -2.15
C ARG A 95 -28.14 26.84 -2.47
N ILE A 96 -26.84 26.77 -2.75
CA ILE A 96 -26.09 27.98 -3.10
C ILE A 96 -26.53 28.58 -4.43
N LEU A 97 -26.68 27.75 -5.46
CA LEU A 97 -27.13 28.25 -6.77
C LEU A 97 -28.54 28.85 -6.73
N SER A 98 -29.42 28.33 -5.86
CA SER A 98 -30.73 28.89 -5.60
C SER A 98 -30.66 30.28 -4.94
N LEU A 99 -29.81 30.43 -3.90
CA LEU A 99 -29.57 31.73 -3.23
C LEU A 99 -28.97 32.77 -4.20
N LEU A 100 -28.10 32.36 -5.10
CA LEU A 100 -27.49 33.22 -6.12
C LEU A 100 -28.43 33.56 -7.28
N ASN A 101 -29.62 32.96 -7.33
CA ASN A 101 -30.55 33.04 -8.48
C ASN A 101 -29.90 32.63 -9.81
N PHE A 102 -29.09 31.55 -9.79
CA PHE A 102 -28.44 31.01 -10.99
C PHE A 102 -29.20 29.83 -11.60
N LEU A 103 -30.17 29.28 -10.89
CA LEU A 103 -30.98 28.15 -11.39
C LEU A 103 -32.16 28.64 -12.22
N PRO A 104 -32.44 28.04 -13.41
CA PRO A 104 -33.65 28.28 -14.15
C PRO A 104 -34.88 27.94 -13.30
N LYS A 105 -35.95 28.75 -13.41
CA LYS A 105 -37.17 28.60 -12.61
C LYS A 105 -37.75 27.18 -12.63
N HIS A 106 -37.88 26.56 -13.81
CA HIS A 106 -38.44 25.21 -13.98
C HIS A 106 -37.65 24.13 -13.23
N TYR A 107 -36.36 24.39 -12.99
CA TYR A 107 -35.48 23.48 -12.25
C TYR A 107 -35.53 23.78 -10.74
N ASN A 108 -35.47 25.07 -10.39
CA ASN A 108 -35.46 25.52 -9.00
C ASN A 108 -36.80 25.17 -8.29
N ASP A 109 -37.94 25.28 -8.97
CA ASP A 109 -39.26 24.95 -8.43
C ASP A 109 -39.43 23.45 -8.08
N GLN A 110 -38.50 22.59 -8.53
CA GLN A 110 -38.50 21.16 -8.22
C GLN A 110 -37.57 20.81 -7.04
N LEU A 111 -37.00 21.82 -6.37
CA LEU A 111 -36.12 21.62 -5.22
C LEU A 111 -36.83 21.96 -3.91
N ASP A 112 -36.57 21.14 -2.87
CA ASP A 112 -36.94 21.49 -1.51
C ASP A 112 -35.95 22.48 -0.88
N ARG A 113 -36.25 22.96 0.33
CA ARG A 113 -35.34 23.87 1.07
C ARG A 113 -33.94 23.28 1.36
N TYR A 114 -33.77 21.98 1.25
CA TYR A 114 -32.49 21.28 1.46
C TYR A 114 -31.72 21.01 0.16
N GLY A 115 -32.25 21.50 -0.97
CA GLY A 115 -31.68 21.29 -2.30
C GLY A 115 -31.88 19.88 -2.85
N LYS A 116 -32.86 19.12 -2.30
CA LYS A 116 -33.24 17.81 -2.80
C LYS A 116 -34.36 17.96 -3.81
N PHE A 117 -34.40 17.05 -4.77
CA PHE A 117 -35.56 16.98 -5.65
C PHE A 117 -36.83 16.53 -4.91
N THR A 118 -37.95 17.14 -5.23
CA THR A 118 -39.26 16.68 -4.78
C THR A 118 -39.50 15.24 -5.26
N VAL A 119 -40.30 14.48 -4.51
CA VAL A 119 -40.52 13.06 -4.79
C VAL A 119 -41.07 12.87 -6.20
N GLY A 120 -40.42 12.03 -7.00
CA GLY A 120 -40.77 11.74 -8.38
C GLY A 120 -40.29 12.79 -9.41
N ALA A 121 -39.62 13.85 -8.99
CA ALA A 121 -39.03 14.83 -9.90
C ALA A 121 -37.56 14.54 -10.15
N GLU A 122 -37.14 14.45 -11.40
CA GLU A 122 -35.77 14.40 -11.87
C GLU A 122 -35.55 15.39 -13.02
N PRO A 123 -35.66 16.70 -12.76
CA PRO A 123 -35.51 17.68 -13.81
C PRO A 123 -34.08 17.70 -14.36
N LYS A 124 -33.97 17.96 -15.66
CA LYS A 124 -32.66 18.24 -16.30
C LYS A 124 -32.56 19.75 -16.49
N LEU A 125 -31.51 20.38 -15.96
CA LEU A 125 -31.34 21.83 -16.00
C LEU A 125 -31.46 22.40 -17.44
N PRO A 126 -30.77 21.84 -18.47
CA PRO A 126 -30.83 22.40 -19.82
C PRO A 126 -32.14 22.08 -20.60
N TRP A 127 -33.06 21.33 -19.99
CA TRP A 127 -34.27 20.87 -20.67
C TRP A 127 -35.54 21.28 -19.91
N LYS A 128 -36.40 22.06 -20.57
CA LYS A 128 -37.70 22.46 -20.04
C LYS A 128 -38.81 21.74 -20.80
N LYS A 129 -39.83 21.25 -20.10
CA LYS A 129 -41.06 20.74 -20.74
C LYS A 129 -41.93 21.90 -21.16
N ASN A 130 -42.45 21.87 -22.40
CA ASN A 130 -43.49 22.76 -22.86
C ASN A 130 -44.87 22.27 -22.34
N GLU A 131 -45.95 23.00 -22.68
CA GLU A 131 -47.33 22.67 -22.29
C GLU A 131 -47.80 21.30 -22.82
N GLU A 132 -47.25 20.86 -23.95
CA GLU A 132 -47.52 19.57 -24.58
C GLU A 132 -46.66 18.42 -24.01
N GLY A 133 -45.78 18.72 -23.06
CA GLY A 133 -44.87 17.71 -22.42
C GLY A 133 -43.57 17.43 -23.19
N HIS A 134 -43.34 18.08 -24.32
CA HIS A 134 -42.12 17.91 -25.11
C HIS A 134 -40.96 18.66 -24.47
N LEU A 135 -39.75 18.07 -24.54
CA LEU A 135 -38.55 18.67 -24.01
C LEU A 135 -37.98 19.71 -24.98
N HIS A 136 -37.75 20.91 -24.48
CA HIS A 136 -37.11 22.01 -25.17
C HIS A 136 -35.75 22.34 -24.52
N PHE A 137 -34.70 22.46 -25.33
CA PHE A 137 -33.36 22.85 -24.87
C PHE A 137 -33.29 24.36 -24.66
N ILE A 138 -32.96 24.83 -23.46
CA ILE A 138 -33.08 26.26 -23.11
C ILE A 138 -31.86 27.10 -23.55
N PHE A 139 -30.74 26.49 -23.90
CA PHE A 139 -29.51 27.18 -24.32
C PHE A 139 -29.34 27.15 -25.84
N GLN A 140 -30.40 27.50 -26.58
CA GLN A 140 -30.39 27.47 -28.04
C GLN A 140 -29.36 28.42 -28.65
N ASP A 141 -29.17 29.63 -28.09
CA ASP A 141 -28.21 30.61 -28.60
C ASP A 141 -26.81 30.03 -28.60
N SER A 142 -26.35 29.50 -27.44
CA SER A 142 -25.05 28.91 -27.30
C SER A 142 -24.86 27.62 -28.12
N PHE A 143 -25.96 26.89 -28.34
CA PHE A 143 -25.94 25.73 -29.24
C PHE A 143 -25.76 26.17 -30.70
N HIS A 144 -26.42 27.22 -31.15
CA HIS A 144 -26.22 27.76 -32.50
C HIS A 144 -24.83 28.36 -32.71
N GLU A 145 -24.29 29.06 -31.71
CA GLU A 145 -22.89 29.50 -31.72
C GLU A 145 -21.95 28.32 -31.92
N MET A 146 -22.14 27.25 -31.14
CA MET A 146 -21.35 26.01 -31.29
C MET A 146 -21.50 25.39 -32.68
N LEU A 147 -22.72 25.34 -33.25
CA LEU A 147 -22.94 24.82 -34.60
C LEU A 147 -22.19 25.63 -35.66
N ASN A 148 -22.04 26.94 -35.51
CA ASN A 148 -21.26 27.77 -36.42
C ASN A 148 -19.79 27.34 -36.42
N ASP A 149 -19.22 26.98 -35.26
CA ASP A 149 -17.86 26.45 -35.20
C ASP A 149 -17.73 25.10 -35.95
N PHE A 150 -18.76 24.22 -35.84
CA PHE A 150 -18.79 22.98 -36.62
C PHE A 150 -18.90 23.22 -38.12
N TYR A 151 -19.74 24.21 -38.56
CA TYR A 151 -19.78 24.57 -39.97
C TYR A 151 -18.46 25.08 -40.49
N GLN A 152 -17.69 25.81 -39.72
CA GLN A 152 -16.37 26.30 -40.11
C GLN A 152 -15.30 25.19 -40.19
N HIS A 153 -15.31 24.26 -39.22
CA HIS A 153 -14.27 23.21 -39.12
C HIS A 153 -14.61 21.94 -39.89
N GLN A 154 -15.87 21.62 -40.11
CA GLN A 154 -16.38 20.38 -40.70
C GLN A 154 -17.54 20.64 -41.69
N PRO A 155 -17.33 21.52 -42.74
CA PRO A 155 -18.40 21.93 -43.66
C PRO A 155 -19.03 20.75 -44.40
N ASP A 156 -18.22 19.78 -44.86
CA ASP A 156 -18.68 18.61 -45.59
C ASP A 156 -19.64 17.72 -44.77
N LEU A 157 -19.36 17.60 -43.48
CA LEU A 157 -20.08 16.77 -42.54
C LEU A 157 -21.46 17.45 -42.19
N MET A 158 -21.39 18.76 -41.98
CA MET A 158 -22.58 19.57 -41.68
C MET A 158 -23.51 19.66 -42.90
N ASN A 159 -22.98 19.82 -44.07
CA ASN A 159 -23.73 19.85 -45.35
C ASN A 159 -24.42 18.51 -45.66
N LYS A 160 -23.89 17.39 -45.15
CA LYS A 160 -24.55 16.06 -45.20
C LYS A 160 -25.65 15.89 -44.16
N GLY A 161 -26.00 16.92 -43.38
CA GLY A 161 -27.05 16.89 -42.40
C GLY A 161 -26.71 16.13 -41.10
N GLN A 162 -25.41 16.02 -40.73
CA GLN A 162 -24.98 15.42 -39.50
C GLN A 162 -25.58 16.16 -38.29
N LYS A 163 -26.32 15.46 -37.43
CA LYS A 163 -26.87 16.03 -36.20
C LYS A 163 -25.82 16.10 -35.12
N ILE A 164 -25.53 17.27 -34.60
CA ILE A 164 -24.68 17.50 -33.46
C ILE A 164 -25.50 17.38 -32.15
N PRO A 165 -25.06 16.61 -31.15
CA PRO A 165 -25.79 16.48 -29.89
C PRO A 165 -25.81 17.78 -29.08
N TYR A 166 -26.99 18.15 -28.54
CA TYR A 166 -27.13 19.28 -27.62
C TYR A 166 -26.20 19.19 -26.39
N ASP A 167 -25.95 17.99 -25.90
CA ASP A 167 -25.09 17.78 -24.74
C ASP A 167 -23.63 18.20 -24.97
N TRP A 168 -23.19 18.41 -26.21
CA TRP A 168 -21.85 18.91 -26.51
C TRP A 168 -21.71 20.42 -26.24
N THR A 169 -22.82 21.15 -26.17
CA THR A 169 -22.84 22.58 -25.81
C THR A 169 -22.11 22.84 -24.46
N ILE A 170 -22.13 21.88 -23.54
CA ILE A 170 -21.43 22.04 -22.27
C ILE A 170 -19.93 22.25 -22.43
N TYR A 171 -19.27 21.59 -23.40
CA TYR A 171 -17.84 21.77 -23.67
C TYR A 171 -17.55 23.08 -24.38
N TYR A 172 -18.42 23.48 -25.29
CA TYR A 172 -18.38 24.82 -25.88
C TYR A 172 -18.46 25.90 -24.79
N LEU A 173 -19.45 25.80 -23.89
CA LEU A 173 -19.63 26.74 -22.79
C LEU A 173 -18.45 26.77 -21.84
N ARG A 174 -17.85 25.62 -21.51
CA ARG A 174 -16.65 25.56 -20.67
C ARG A 174 -15.46 26.27 -21.35
N ASN A 175 -15.33 26.14 -22.66
CA ASN A 175 -14.32 26.87 -23.43
C ASN A 175 -14.61 28.38 -23.45
N LYS A 176 -15.83 28.78 -23.80
CA LYS A 176 -16.30 30.20 -23.83
C LYS A 176 -16.14 30.89 -22.48
N ALA A 177 -16.49 30.21 -21.40
CA ALA A 177 -16.44 30.74 -20.04
C ALA A 177 -15.02 31.09 -19.52
N LEU A 178 -13.97 30.58 -20.14
CA LEU A 178 -12.57 30.95 -19.82
C LEU A 178 -12.20 32.37 -20.23
N THR A 179 -12.92 32.94 -21.22
CA THR A 179 -12.56 34.23 -21.81
C THR A 179 -13.73 35.21 -21.88
N GLN A 180 -14.97 34.75 -22.02
CA GLN A 180 -16.15 35.54 -22.28
C GLN A 180 -17.21 35.33 -21.19
N LYS A 181 -18.11 36.32 -21.05
CA LYS A 181 -19.30 36.22 -20.20
C LYS A 181 -20.24 35.13 -20.70
N ILE A 182 -20.75 34.31 -19.80
CA ILE A 182 -21.87 33.36 -20.03
C ILE A 182 -23.06 33.71 -19.16
N LYS A 183 -24.25 33.16 -19.49
CA LYS A 183 -25.46 33.36 -18.68
C LYS A 183 -25.33 32.65 -17.32
N LYS A 184 -26.05 33.13 -16.31
CA LYS A 184 -26.05 32.54 -14.95
C LYS A 184 -26.48 31.07 -14.95
N GLU A 185 -27.53 30.77 -15.73
CA GLU A 185 -28.07 29.41 -15.87
C GLU A 185 -27.05 28.47 -16.59
N GLU A 186 -26.30 29.01 -17.56
CA GLU A 186 -25.22 28.25 -18.21
C GLU A 186 -24.07 27.96 -17.24
N LEU A 187 -23.72 28.93 -16.38
CA LEU A 187 -22.71 28.72 -15.32
C LEU A 187 -23.20 27.68 -14.30
N ALA A 188 -24.50 27.73 -13.93
CA ALA A 188 -25.08 26.70 -13.07
C ALA A 188 -25.01 25.31 -13.71
N TRP A 189 -25.24 25.19 -15.01
CA TRP A 189 -25.13 23.93 -15.74
C TRP A 189 -23.67 23.41 -15.73
N ILE A 190 -22.68 24.28 -15.95
CA ILE A 190 -21.28 23.96 -15.85
C ILE A 190 -20.94 23.43 -14.44
N LEU A 191 -21.36 24.09 -13.37
CA LEU A 191 -21.13 23.68 -11.99
C LEU A 191 -21.73 22.30 -11.67
N LEU A 192 -22.96 22.04 -12.12
CA LEU A 192 -23.60 20.73 -11.99
C LEU A 192 -22.89 19.65 -12.82
N ASN A 193 -22.37 19.99 -13.99
CA ASN A 193 -21.56 19.08 -14.79
C ASN A 193 -20.27 18.71 -14.07
N PHE A 194 -19.57 19.65 -13.43
CA PHE A 194 -18.41 19.37 -12.60
C PHE A 194 -18.77 18.50 -11.39
N ASN A 195 -19.96 18.63 -10.78
CA ASN A 195 -20.38 17.70 -9.73
C ASN A 195 -20.48 16.25 -10.23
N GLN A 196 -20.90 16.04 -11.48
CA GLN A 196 -21.01 14.72 -12.10
C GLN A 196 -19.64 14.19 -12.56
N LYS A 197 -18.83 15.05 -13.19
CA LYS A 197 -17.55 14.69 -13.84
C LYS A 197 -16.38 15.38 -13.15
N ARG A 198 -15.98 14.86 -11.97
CA ARG A 198 -14.93 15.43 -11.14
C ARG A 198 -13.52 14.87 -11.42
N GLY A 199 -13.40 13.92 -12.31
CA GLY A 199 -12.16 13.17 -12.50
C GLY A 199 -11.87 12.17 -11.36
N TYR A 200 -10.87 11.33 -11.57
CA TYR A 200 -10.40 10.42 -10.53
C TYR A 200 -9.42 11.12 -9.59
N TYR A 201 -9.24 10.54 -8.41
CA TYR A 201 -8.25 10.97 -7.45
C TYR A 201 -7.49 9.74 -6.96
N GLN A 202 -6.17 9.79 -7.04
CA GLN A 202 -5.31 8.67 -6.66
C GLN A 202 -4.21 9.16 -5.71
N PHE A 203 -4.13 8.52 -4.54
CA PHE A 203 -3.02 8.73 -3.62
C PHE A 203 -1.73 8.06 -4.12
N ARG A 204 -0.59 8.50 -3.62
CA ARG A 204 0.72 7.88 -3.92
C ARG A 204 0.75 6.39 -3.60
N GLU A 205 0.08 5.99 -2.50
CA GLU A 205 0.01 4.61 -2.01
C GLU A 205 -0.77 3.67 -2.93
N GLU A 206 -1.70 4.20 -3.73
CA GLU A 206 -2.54 3.41 -4.64
C GLU A 206 -1.83 3.07 -5.96
N LYS A 207 -0.64 3.60 -6.19
CA LYS A 207 0.27 3.18 -7.26
C LYS A 207 1.08 1.95 -6.84
N GLU A 208 0.43 0.94 -6.32
CA GLU A 208 1.08 -0.34 -6.03
C GLU A 208 1.33 -1.09 -7.33
N GLY A 209 2.56 -1.28 -7.61
CA GLY A 209 3.10 -2.00 -8.76
C GLY A 209 4.40 -1.37 -9.21
N THR A 210 5.15 -0.74 -8.31
CA THR A 210 6.53 -0.36 -8.59
C THR A 210 7.35 -1.61 -8.79
N LYS A 211 7.23 -2.11 -10.02
CA LYS A 211 8.30 -2.87 -10.64
C LYS A 211 9.57 -2.02 -10.55
N GLU A 212 10.69 -2.71 -10.38
CA GLU A 212 12.04 -2.17 -10.62
C GLU A 212 12.01 -1.17 -11.78
N PRO A 213 12.87 -0.14 -11.82
CA PRO A 213 12.91 0.81 -12.91
C PRO A 213 12.89 0.01 -14.22
N SER A 214 11.74 0.03 -14.87
CA SER A 214 11.55 -0.79 -16.05
C SER A 214 12.46 -0.22 -17.14
N LYS A 215 13.24 -1.08 -17.77
CA LYS A 215 14.03 -0.72 -18.93
C LYS A 215 13.17 -0.29 -20.14
N THR A 216 11.87 -0.13 -19.91
CA THR A 216 10.87 0.16 -20.94
C THR A 216 9.81 1.10 -20.40
N ARG A 217 9.37 2.03 -21.20
CA ARG A 217 8.20 2.88 -20.99
C ARG A 217 7.03 2.32 -21.79
N GLN A 218 5.88 2.19 -21.17
CA GLN A 218 4.67 1.68 -21.83
C GLN A 218 3.58 2.74 -21.82
N TYR A 219 2.85 2.87 -22.93
CA TYR A 219 1.62 3.63 -22.99
C TYR A 219 0.61 2.93 -23.90
N PHE A 220 -0.66 3.28 -23.72
CA PHE A 220 -1.76 2.77 -24.55
C PHE A 220 -1.98 3.72 -25.73
N ASN A 221 -2.14 3.19 -26.93
CA ASN A 221 -2.52 3.93 -28.11
C ASN A 221 -3.66 3.20 -28.84
N ARG A 222 -4.63 3.96 -29.34
CA ARG A 222 -5.68 3.45 -30.21
C ARG A 222 -5.59 4.19 -31.51
N GLN A 223 -5.11 3.52 -32.54
CA GLN A 223 -4.84 4.12 -33.84
C GLN A 223 -5.19 3.14 -34.95
N GLU A 224 -5.44 3.70 -36.13
CA GLU A 224 -5.54 2.94 -37.36
C GLU A 224 -4.18 2.46 -37.82
N VAL A 225 -4.10 1.22 -38.26
CA VAL A 225 -2.91 0.64 -38.83
C VAL A 225 -2.84 0.99 -40.33
N ILE A 226 -1.89 1.80 -40.72
CA ILE A 226 -1.73 2.26 -42.13
C ILE A 226 -0.97 1.26 -42.96
N ASN A 227 0.10 0.65 -42.39
CA ASN A 227 0.96 -0.26 -43.15
C ASN A 227 1.59 -1.32 -42.24
N ILE A 228 1.90 -2.50 -42.81
CA ILE A 228 2.64 -3.57 -42.15
C ILE A 228 3.72 -4.06 -43.09
N ILE A 229 4.98 -3.96 -42.69
CA ILE A 229 6.16 -4.31 -43.48
C ILE A 229 6.79 -5.57 -42.88
N ASP A 230 7.00 -6.61 -43.67
CA ASP A 230 7.76 -7.80 -43.29
C ASP A 230 9.26 -7.48 -43.28
N THR A 231 9.89 -7.54 -42.12
CA THR A 231 11.34 -7.26 -41.99
C THR A 231 12.20 -8.44 -42.42
N LYS A 232 11.58 -9.59 -42.72
CA LYS A 232 12.25 -10.88 -43.03
C LYS A 232 13.14 -11.41 -41.88
N GLU A 233 13.08 -10.78 -40.70
CA GLU A 233 13.81 -11.20 -39.50
C GLU A 233 13.01 -12.20 -38.71
N LEU A 234 13.70 -13.14 -38.03
CA LEU A 234 13.11 -14.12 -37.13
C LEU A 234 13.63 -13.91 -35.70
N TYR A 235 12.70 -13.95 -34.72
CA TYR A 235 13.05 -13.96 -33.32
C TYR A 235 12.28 -15.09 -32.60
N LYS A 236 13.00 -16.03 -32.03
CA LYS A 236 12.41 -17.20 -31.30
C LYS A 236 11.31 -17.91 -32.09
N GLY A 237 11.50 -18.11 -33.40
CA GLY A 237 10.55 -18.81 -34.29
C GLY A 237 9.33 -17.99 -34.74
N GLN A 238 9.29 -16.69 -34.44
CA GLN A 238 8.28 -15.75 -34.90
C GLN A 238 8.90 -14.74 -35.88
N LYS A 239 8.15 -14.34 -36.91
CA LYS A 239 8.54 -13.28 -37.83
C LYS A 239 8.35 -11.91 -37.19
N ILE A 240 9.22 -10.98 -37.51
CA ILE A 240 9.13 -9.59 -37.07
C ILE A 240 8.48 -8.77 -38.16
N PHE A 241 7.41 -8.06 -37.83
CA PHE A 241 6.75 -7.11 -38.71
C PHE A 241 6.88 -5.71 -38.15
N LEU A 242 7.14 -4.72 -38.98
CA LEU A 242 7.12 -3.31 -38.65
C LEU A 242 5.71 -2.76 -38.97
N VAL A 243 4.99 -2.33 -37.96
CA VAL A 243 3.65 -1.75 -38.10
C VAL A 243 3.76 -0.23 -38.05
N VAL A 244 3.10 0.44 -38.98
CA VAL A 244 3.01 1.90 -39.05
C VAL A 244 1.60 2.33 -38.72
N LEU A 245 1.46 3.22 -37.72
CA LEU A 245 0.19 3.78 -37.29
C LEU A 245 -0.14 5.11 -37.95
N ALA A 246 -1.39 5.55 -37.86
CA ALA A 246 -1.86 6.80 -38.48
C ALA A 246 -1.18 8.06 -37.91
N ASP A 247 -0.67 8.00 -36.66
CA ASP A 247 0.12 9.08 -36.05
C ASP A 247 1.60 9.08 -36.47
N GLY A 248 2.00 8.20 -37.40
CA GLY A 248 3.37 8.03 -37.86
C GLY A 248 4.26 7.17 -36.96
N THR A 249 3.73 6.68 -35.80
CA THR A 249 4.51 5.82 -34.89
C THR A 249 4.77 4.47 -35.56
N LYS A 250 6.03 4.02 -35.53
CA LYS A 250 6.47 2.72 -36.07
C LYS A 250 6.82 1.81 -34.87
N GLY A 251 6.41 0.54 -34.91
CA GLY A 251 6.72 -0.42 -33.85
C GLY A 251 6.79 -1.85 -34.36
N LYS A 252 7.68 -2.65 -33.75
CA LYS A 252 7.88 -4.07 -34.08
C LYS A 252 6.83 -4.94 -33.38
N ILE A 253 6.26 -5.90 -34.14
CA ILE A 253 5.41 -6.96 -33.60
C ILE A 253 6.00 -8.33 -33.94
N PHE A 254 5.69 -9.32 -33.10
CA PHE A 254 6.18 -10.70 -33.24
C PHE A 254 4.98 -11.61 -33.51
N LYS A 255 4.87 -12.15 -34.70
CA LYS A 255 3.77 -13.04 -35.14
C LYS A 255 4.27 -14.14 -36.05
N LYS A 256 3.52 -15.24 -36.16
CA LYS A 256 3.82 -16.31 -37.11
C LYS A 256 3.49 -15.91 -38.54
N GLU A 257 2.42 -15.15 -38.75
CA GLU A 257 1.87 -14.72 -40.04
C GLU A 257 1.57 -13.21 -40.01
N ILE A 258 1.50 -12.61 -41.20
CA ILE A 258 1.16 -11.17 -41.37
C ILE A 258 -0.27 -10.98 -40.87
N PRO A 259 -0.50 -10.10 -39.87
CA PRO A 259 -1.84 -9.82 -39.39
C PRO A 259 -2.62 -8.95 -40.39
N ASN A 260 -3.89 -9.27 -40.61
CA ASN A 260 -4.79 -8.47 -41.45
C ASN A 260 -5.35 -7.27 -40.64
N TRP A 261 -4.52 -6.25 -40.37
CA TRP A 261 -4.88 -5.08 -39.58
C TRP A 261 -4.90 -3.78 -40.36
N ILE A 262 -4.43 -3.77 -41.60
CA ILE A 262 -4.36 -2.55 -42.44
C ILE A 262 -5.79 -2.00 -42.61
N GLY A 263 -5.94 -0.68 -42.38
CA GLY A 263 -7.22 0.02 -42.40
C GLY A 263 -8.12 -0.24 -41.19
N GLN A 264 -7.63 -0.90 -40.14
CA GLN A 264 -8.40 -1.16 -38.91
C GLN A 264 -7.84 -0.39 -37.74
N GLU A 265 -8.74 0.21 -36.93
CA GLU A 265 -8.37 0.74 -35.61
C GLU A 265 -8.05 -0.40 -34.66
N LYS A 266 -6.89 -0.36 -34.01
CA LYS A 266 -6.46 -1.32 -33.01
C LYS A 266 -6.09 -0.65 -31.71
N ASP A 267 -6.46 -1.32 -30.62
CA ASP A 267 -5.95 -1.00 -29.30
C ASP A 267 -4.54 -1.61 -29.17
N ILE A 268 -3.54 -0.77 -28.93
CA ILE A 268 -2.14 -1.18 -28.93
C ILE A 268 -1.46 -0.70 -27.65
N ILE A 269 -0.74 -1.59 -26.98
CA ILE A 269 0.23 -1.22 -25.95
C ILE A 269 1.56 -0.96 -26.64
N VAL A 270 1.98 0.28 -26.64
CA VAL A 270 3.26 0.72 -27.16
C VAL A 270 4.31 0.60 -26.06
N THR A 271 5.39 -0.13 -26.33
CA THR A 271 6.51 -0.31 -25.40
C THR A 271 7.76 0.29 -26.04
N ILE A 272 8.31 1.32 -25.43
CA ILE A 272 9.55 1.98 -25.84
C ILE A 272 10.67 1.54 -24.92
N ASP A 273 11.80 1.11 -25.48
CA ASP A 273 12.99 0.84 -24.69
C ASP A 273 13.63 2.17 -24.25
N ILE A 274 14.04 2.22 -22.97
CA ILE A 274 14.71 3.39 -22.39
C ILE A 274 16.14 3.04 -21.97
N ASP A 275 17.02 4.01 -22.05
CA ASP A 275 18.41 3.91 -21.61
C ASP A 275 18.53 3.95 -20.07
N LYS A 276 19.76 3.91 -19.56
CA LYS A 276 20.05 3.97 -18.14
C LYS A 276 19.66 5.31 -17.49
N ASP A 277 19.54 6.36 -18.31
CA ASP A 277 19.23 7.72 -17.90
C ASP A 277 17.72 8.03 -18.04
N GLY A 278 16.92 7.03 -18.45
CA GLY A 278 15.46 7.15 -18.62
C GLY A 278 15.02 7.84 -19.89
N LYS A 279 15.93 8.05 -20.86
CA LYS A 279 15.62 8.61 -22.19
C LYS A 279 15.23 7.52 -23.16
N ASP A 280 14.40 7.86 -24.12
CA ASP A 280 13.98 6.96 -25.18
C ASP A 280 15.19 6.46 -25.99
N LYS A 281 15.25 5.16 -26.21
CA LYS A 281 16.33 4.53 -26.96
C LYS A 281 15.99 4.48 -28.45
N TYR A 282 16.93 4.87 -29.26
CA TYR A 282 16.83 4.80 -30.71
C TYR A 282 17.69 3.64 -31.25
N ASP A 283 17.28 3.04 -32.36
CA ASP A 283 18.03 1.98 -33.02
C ASP A 283 19.20 2.56 -33.86
N GLU A 284 19.94 1.67 -34.51
CA GLU A 284 21.11 2.04 -35.35
C GLU A 284 20.74 2.94 -36.56
N ASN A 285 19.45 2.95 -36.94
CA ASN A 285 18.92 3.77 -38.05
C ASN A 285 18.34 5.11 -37.54
N GLY A 286 18.43 5.40 -36.21
CA GLY A 286 17.86 6.61 -35.63
C GLY A 286 16.34 6.53 -35.42
N GLU A 287 15.72 5.35 -35.59
CA GLU A 287 14.31 5.15 -35.33
C GLU A 287 14.09 4.75 -33.86
N LEU A 288 12.96 5.16 -33.30
CA LEU A 288 12.59 4.86 -31.90
C LEU A 288 12.47 3.34 -31.70
N SER A 289 13.21 2.78 -30.74
CA SER A 289 13.11 1.35 -30.39
C SER A 289 11.78 1.05 -29.73
N CYS A 290 10.80 0.69 -30.54
CA CYS A 290 9.41 0.57 -30.17
C CYS A 290 8.86 -0.81 -30.52
N ARG A 291 8.06 -1.38 -29.60
CA ARG A 291 7.36 -2.66 -29.77
C ARG A 291 5.88 -2.48 -29.51
N PHE A 292 5.05 -3.14 -30.31
CA PHE A 292 3.61 -3.13 -30.17
C PHE A 292 3.07 -4.46 -29.65
N LYS A 293 2.10 -4.39 -28.76
CA LYS A 293 1.37 -5.55 -28.26
C LYS A 293 -0.12 -5.27 -28.29
N ILE A 294 -0.91 -6.18 -28.84
CA ILE A 294 -2.37 -6.14 -28.68
C ILE A 294 -2.69 -6.53 -27.22
N PRO A 295 -3.50 -5.75 -26.49
CA PRO A 295 -3.91 -6.08 -25.12
C PRO A 295 -4.67 -7.40 -25.07
N THR A 296 -4.34 -8.24 -24.10
CA THR A 296 -5.06 -9.45 -23.75
C THR A 296 -6.00 -9.18 -22.56
N GLU A 297 -6.89 -10.13 -22.21
CA GLU A 297 -7.75 -9.99 -21.03
C GLU A 297 -6.96 -9.78 -19.73
N GLU A 298 -5.79 -10.37 -19.60
CA GLU A 298 -4.88 -10.18 -18.45
C GLU A 298 -4.26 -8.78 -18.39
N ASP A 299 -4.25 -8.06 -19.50
CA ASP A 299 -3.69 -6.72 -19.57
C ASP A 299 -4.72 -5.62 -19.20
N TRP A 300 -5.99 -5.96 -18.93
CA TRP A 300 -7.05 -4.97 -18.68
C TRP A 300 -6.77 -4.01 -17.52
N ASP A 301 -6.27 -4.50 -16.41
CA ASP A 301 -5.94 -3.65 -15.26
C ASP A 301 -4.75 -2.73 -15.56
N LYS A 302 -3.76 -3.24 -16.32
CA LYS A 302 -2.62 -2.44 -16.80
C LYS A 302 -3.04 -1.43 -17.86
N GLN A 303 -3.96 -1.80 -18.75
CA GLN A 303 -4.51 -0.93 -19.80
C GLN A 303 -5.09 0.36 -19.21
N TRP A 304 -5.83 0.25 -18.12
CA TRP A 304 -6.44 1.41 -17.46
C TRP A 304 -5.43 2.44 -16.97
N GLU A 305 -4.32 2.00 -16.38
CA GLU A 305 -3.22 2.86 -15.96
C GLU A 305 -2.50 3.54 -17.14
N LEU A 306 -2.29 2.80 -18.21
CA LEU A 306 -1.66 3.32 -19.42
C LEU A 306 -2.50 4.38 -20.12
N ILE A 307 -3.84 4.21 -20.14
CA ILE A 307 -4.78 5.21 -20.66
C ILE A 307 -4.72 6.50 -19.82
N LYS A 308 -4.65 6.39 -18.49
CA LYS A 308 -4.50 7.55 -17.61
C LYS A 308 -3.23 8.34 -17.91
N ILE A 309 -2.10 7.64 -18.01
CA ILE A 309 -0.79 8.26 -18.30
C ILE A 309 -0.82 8.97 -19.65
N LYS A 310 -1.36 8.31 -20.69
CA LYS A 310 -1.50 8.94 -22.02
C LYS A 310 -2.34 10.21 -21.95
N THR A 311 -3.54 10.13 -21.36
CA THR A 311 -4.44 11.28 -21.26
C THR A 311 -3.81 12.45 -20.51
N GLN A 312 -3.04 12.18 -19.45
CA GLN A 312 -2.30 13.20 -18.71
C GLN A 312 -1.23 13.86 -19.58
N ASN A 313 -0.43 13.05 -20.28
CA ASN A 313 0.61 13.55 -21.18
C ASN A 313 0.01 14.40 -22.32
N ASP A 314 -1.10 13.96 -22.90
CA ASP A 314 -1.79 14.69 -23.99
C ASP A 314 -2.30 16.06 -23.48
N LEU A 315 -2.88 16.12 -22.27
CA LEU A 315 -3.32 17.36 -21.64
C LEU A 315 -2.14 18.29 -21.32
N ASP A 316 -1.09 17.76 -20.69
CA ASP A 316 0.10 18.54 -20.31
C ASP A 316 0.82 19.10 -21.56
N THR A 317 0.94 18.30 -22.62
CA THR A 317 1.55 18.72 -23.89
C THR A 317 0.70 19.75 -24.62
N SER A 318 -0.64 19.61 -24.58
CA SER A 318 -1.54 20.56 -25.24
C SER A 318 -1.60 21.91 -24.52
N GLY A 319 -1.31 21.98 -23.23
CA GLY A 319 -1.45 23.16 -22.39
C GLY A 319 -2.90 23.68 -22.25
N LYS A 320 -3.90 22.87 -22.68
CA LYS A 320 -5.31 23.26 -22.73
C LYS A 320 -6.07 22.78 -21.50
N MET A 321 -7.09 23.53 -21.11
CA MET A 321 -8.07 23.08 -20.10
C MET A 321 -8.87 21.89 -20.64
N VAL A 322 -9.41 21.06 -19.74
CA VAL A 322 -10.10 19.82 -20.10
C VAL A 322 -11.27 20.06 -21.06
N GLY A 323 -12.10 21.07 -20.76
CA GLY A 323 -13.25 21.44 -21.63
C GLY A 323 -12.82 21.84 -23.03
N THR A 324 -11.80 22.68 -23.13
CA THR A 324 -11.22 23.12 -24.41
C THR A 324 -10.61 21.94 -25.17
N TYR A 325 -9.85 21.07 -24.48
CA TYR A 325 -9.25 19.88 -25.09
C TYR A 325 -10.30 18.94 -25.68
N ILE A 326 -11.37 18.69 -24.92
CA ILE A 326 -12.49 17.85 -25.39
C ILE A 326 -13.21 18.51 -26.55
N TYR A 327 -13.49 19.81 -26.46
CA TYR A 327 -14.17 20.57 -27.52
C TYR A 327 -13.41 20.56 -28.82
N ASP A 328 -12.11 20.83 -28.80
CA ASP A 328 -11.24 20.77 -29.97
C ASP A 328 -11.18 19.35 -30.58
N THR A 329 -11.18 18.33 -29.73
CA THR A 329 -11.23 16.94 -30.21
C THR A 329 -12.54 16.63 -30.92
N LEU A 330 -13.67 17.13 -30.41
CA LEU A 330 -14.99 17.01 -31.03
C LEU A 330 -15.05 17.74 -32.39
N LEU A 331 -14.47 18.94 -32.47
CA LEU A 331 -14.41 19.71 -33.72
C LEU A 331 -13.57 19.00 -34.80
N LYS A 332 -12.44 18.37 -34.39
CA LYS A 332 -11.56 17.66 -35.33
C LYS A 332 -12.15 16.33 -35.81
N THR A 333 -12.78 15.58 -34.92
CA THR A 333 -13.26 14.21 -35.18
C THR A 333 -14.68 13.99 -34.61
N PRO A 334 -15.73 14.61 -35.22
CA PRO A 334 -17.10 14.54 -34.72
C PRO A 334 -17.70 13.12 -34.73
N ASN A 335 -17.20 12.25 -35.62
CA ASN A 335 -17.63 10.86 -35.73
C ASN A 335 -17.00 9.94 -34.67
N GLN A 336 -15.97 10.40 -33.99
CA GLN A 336 -15.39 9.66 -32.90
C GLN A 336 -16.39 9.57 -31.77
N LYS A 337 -16.99 8.38 -31.59
CA LYS A 337 -17.77 8.11 -30.40
C LYS A 337 -16.85 8.30 -29.20
N ILE A 338 -16.97 9.44 -28.53
CA ILE A 338 -16.29 9.73 -27.28
C ILE A 338 -16.95 8.83 -26.23
N HIS A 339 -16.75 7.54 -26.37
CA HIS A 339 -17.07 6.57 -25.37
C HIS A 339 -16.08 6.75 -24.24
N GLY A 340 -16.35 7.77 -23.43
CA GLY A 340 -16.14 7.82 -22.01
C GLY A 340 -14.79 7.44 -21.41
N LYS A 341 -13.88 6.81 -22.13
CA LYS A 341 -12.59 6.36 -21.59
C LYS A 341 -11.65 7.53 -21.34
N LEU A 342 -11.48 8.44 -22.29
CA LEU A 342 -10.66 9.64 -22.13
C LEU A 342 -11.23 10.58 -21.06
N ILE A 343 -12.53 10.85 -21.09
CA ILE A 343 -13.19 11.74 -20.13
C ILE A 343 -13.20 11.16 -18.71
N ARG A 344 -13.28 9.84 -18.57
CA ARG A 344 -13.32 9.14 -17.27
C ARG A 344 -11.94 8.96 -16.63
N THR A 345 -10.88 9.10 -17.39
CA THR A 345 -9.51 8.84 -16.92
C THR A 345 -8.69 10.10 -16.65
N ILE A 346 -9.33 11.26 -16.62
CA ILE A 346 -8.66 12.54 -16.32
C ILE A 346 -8.55 12.72 -14.81
N ASP A 347 -7.37 13.10 -14.32
CA ASP A 347 -7.13 13.37 -12.91
C ASP A 347 -7.93 14.60 -12.45
N ARG A 348 -8.41 14.57 -11.24
CA ARG A 348 -9.22 15.61 -10.60
C ARG A 348 -8.54 16.97 -10.61
N LYS A 349 -7.23 17.06 -10.55
CA LYS A 349 -6.50 18.32 -10.56
C LYS A 349 -6.82 19.16 -11.80
N TYR A 350 -6.89 18.54 -12.98
CA TYR A 350 -7.19 19.26 -14.23
C TYR A 350 -8.61 19.84 -14.24
N TYR A 351 -9.59 19.08 -13.73
CA TYR A 351 -10.96 19.59 -13.59
C TYR A 351 -11.06 20.70 -12.54
N LYS A 352 -10.30 20.60 -11.46
CA LYS A 352 -10.29 21.63 -10.41
C LYS A 352 -9.65 22.91 -10.94
N ASP A 353 -8.54 22.81 -11.65
CA ASP A 353 -7.84 23.95 -12.24
C ASP A 353 -8.72 24.65 -13.27
N GLU A 354 -9.38 23.91 -14.15
CA GLU A 354 -10.31 24.46 -15.12
C GLU A 354 -11.45 25.20 -14.45
N LEU A 355 -12.12 24.59 -13.48
CA LEU A 355 -13.23 25.25 -12.75
C LEU A 355 -12.75 26.54 -12.07
N TYR A 356 -11.57 26.49 -11.45
CA TYR A 356 -11.01 27.67 -10.81
C TYR A 356 -10.78 28.81 -11.81
N GLN A 357 -10.22 28.52 -13.00
CA GLN A 357 -10.02 29.54 -14.04
C GLN A 357 -11.35 30.07 -14.59
N ILE A 358 -12.33 29.20 -14.84
CA ILE A 358 -13.68 29.61 -15.24
C ILE A 358 -14.26 30.57 -14.20
N LEU A 359 -14.32 30.17 -12.93
CA LEU A 359 -14.94 30.99 -11.88
C LEU A 359 -14.17 32.30 -11.64
N LYS A 360 -12.85 32.26 -11.72
CA LYS A 360 -12.02 33.47 -11.62
C LYS A 360 -12.37 34.48 -12.73
N LYS A 361 -12.56 33.98 -13.96
CA LYS A 361 -12.97 34.84 -15.09
C LYS A 361 -14.41 35.31 -14.99
N GLN A 362 -15.35 34.43 -14.63
CA GLN A 362 -16.74 34.77 -14.49
C GLN A 362 -17.04 35.73 -13.32
N LYS A 363 -16.16 35.77 -12.31
CA LYS A 363 -16.19 36.77 -11.22
C LYS A 363 -16.14 38.22 -11.75
N ASP A 364 -15.46 38.45 -12.88
CA ASP A 364 -15.37 39.79 -13.50
C ASP A 364 -16.70 40.22 -14.10
N PHE A 365 -17.58 39.29 -14.45
CA PHE A 365 -18.83 39.53 -15.19
C PHE A 365 -20.10 39.40 -14.34
N HIS A 366 -20.01 38.75 -13.18
CA HIS A 366 -21.17 38.51 -12.31
C HIS A 366 -20.93 39.15 -10.93
N PRO A 367 -21.71 40.24 -10.61
CA PRO A 367 -21.52 40.99 -9.37
C PRO A 367 -21.74 40.16 -8.10
N GLU A 368 -22.51 39.07 -8.17
CA GLU A 368 -22.78 38.17 -7.05
C GLU A 368 -21.49 37.57 -6.47
N PHE A 369 -20.43 37.38 -7.25
CA PHE A 369 -19.15 36.90 -6.79
C PHE A 369 -18.37 37.93 -5.95
N GLN A 370 -18.75 39.19 -6.01
CA GLN A 370 -18.11 40.28 -5.28
C GLN A 370 -18.95 40.73 -4.08
N ASP A 371 -20.21 40.29 -3.98
CA ASP A 371 -21.13 40.62 -2.89
C ASP A 371 -20.78 39.86 -1.63
N ARG A 372 -20.19 40.57 -0.66
CA ARG A 372 -19.78 40.03 0.62
C ARG A 372 -20.93 39.52 1.48
N LYS A 373 -22.07 40.26 1.46
CA LYS A 373 -23.24 39.89 2.22
C LYS A 373 -23.86 38.59 1.70
N LEU A 374 -23.98 38.49 0.37
CA LEU A 374 -24.44 37.27 -0.27
C LEU A 374 -23.54 36.06 0.01
N TYR A 375 -22.23 36.27 0.06
CA TYR A 375 -21.30 35.23 0.49
C TYR A 375 -21.55 34.78 1.94
N GLU A 376 -21.77 35.74 2.86
CA GLU A 376 -22.09 35.43 4.26
C GLU A 376 -23.41 34.66 4.38
N ASP A 377 -24.45 35.03 3.60
CA ASP A 377 -25.70 34.29 3.54
C ASP A 377 -25.50 32.85 3.04
N CYS A 378 -24.65 32.64 2.04
CA CYS A 378 -24.28 31.31 1.53
C CYS A 378 -23.60 30.42 2.58
N ILE A 379 -22.62 30.95 3.33
CA ILE A 379 -21.92 30.15 4.36
C ILE A 379 -22.82 29.91 5.59
N ASN A 380 -23.69 30.86 5.94
CA ASN A 380 -24.67 30.69 7.00
C ASN A 380 -25.71 29.62 6.64
N GLU A 381 -26.20 29.60 5.41
CA GLU A 381 -27.11 28.57 4.92
C GLU A 381 -26.50 27.16 5.00
N LEU A 382 -25.24 26.99 4.59
CA LEU A 382 -24.60 25.68 4.60
C LEU A 382 -24.15 25.21 5.98
N TYR A 383 -23.77 26.15 6.85
CA TYR A 383 -23.07 25.87 8.12
C TYR A 383 -23.73 26.49 9.33
N ALA A 384 -25.06 26.59 9.36
CA ALA A 384 -25.84 27.16 10.46
C ALA A 384 -25.47 26.59 11.84
N GLN A 385 -25.07 25.31 11.91
CA GLN A 385 -24.74 24.60 13.15
C GLN A 385 -23.23 24.27 13.28
N ASN A 386 -22.35 24.89 12.47
CA ASN A 386 -20.93 24.61 12.47
C ASN A 386 -20.09 25.90 12.45
N ASP A 387 -20.08 26.59 13.59
CA ASP A 387 -19.38 27.86 13.77
C ASP A 387 -17.88 27.76 13.50
N ALA A 388 -17.25 26.64 13.88
CA ALA A 388 -15.81 26.44 13.67
C ALA A 388 -15.46 26.44 12.17
N HIS A 389 -16.25 25.75 11.34
CA HIS A 389 -16.01 25.74 9.89
C HIS A 389 -16.39 27.07 9.23
N ARG A 390 -17.50 27.66 9.65
CA ARG A 390 -17.95 28.98 9.19
C ARG A 390 -16.88 30.05 9.42
N ASN A 391 -16.30 30.10 10.61
CA ASN A 391 -15.20 31.03 10.93
C ASN A 391 -13.95 30.77 10.10
N LEU A 392 -13.63 29.49 9.82
CA LEU A 392 -12.46 29.11 9.01
C LEU A 392 -12.57 29.64 7.57
N ILE A 393 -13.77 29.63 6.98
CA ILE A 393 -13.97 30.03 5.58
C ILE A 393 -14.47 31.47 5.44
N ARG A 394 -14.73 32.17 6.54
CA ARG A 394 -15.32 33.53 6.53
C ARG A 394 -14.54 34.49 5.66
N GLU A 395 -13.21 34.48 5.70
CA GLU A 395 -12.34 35.36 4.92
C GLU A 395 -12.07 34.86 3.48
N ARG A 396 -12.77 33.82 3.02
CA ARG A 396 -12.71 33.32 1.65
C ARG A 396 -13.77 34.01 0.78
N ASP A 397 -13.94 33.52 -0.46
CA ASP A 397 -14.90 34.01 -1.43
C ASP A 397 -15.76 32.88 -2.05
N LEU A 398 -16.73 33.25 -2.89
CA LEU A 398 -17.58 32.29 -3.60
C LEU A 398 -16.81 31.33 -4.51
N VAL A 399 -15.69 31.76 -5.08
CA VAL A 399 -14.83 30.88 -5.90
C VAL A 399 -14.29 29.74 -5.05
N TYR A 400 -13.78 30.06 -3.85
CA TYR A 400 -13.33 29.06 -2.90
C TYR A 400 -14.47 28.13 -2.44
N LEU A 401 -15.62 28.72 -2.07
CA LEU A 401 -16.78 27.96 -1.59
C LEU A 401 -17.24 26.93 -2.62
N LEU A 402 -17.38 27.33 -3.88
CA LEU A 402 -17.85 26.46 -4.96
C LEU A 402 -16.80 25.41 -5.34
N THR A 403 -15.51 25.81 -5.40
CA THR A 403 -14.42 24.94 -5.85
C THR A 403 -13.95 24.02 -4.74
N ASP A 404 -13.40 24.57 -3.66
CA ASP A 404 -12.68 23.82 -2.63
C ASP A 404 -13.61 23.23 -1.57
N ASP A 405 -14.64 23.96 -1.18
CA ASP A 405 -15.49 23.56 -0.06
C ASP A 405 -16.68 22.68 -0.48
N ILE A 406 -17.20 22.85 -1.72
CA ILE A 406 -18.30 22.04 -2.24
C ILE A 406 -17.83 21.01 -3.24
N LEU A 407 -17.40 21.41 -4.45
CA LEU A 407 -17.21 20.50 -5.58
C LEU A 407 -15.98 19.61 -5.43
N PHE A 408 -14.85 20.15 -5.03
CA PHE A 408 -13.61 19.43 -4.91
C PHE A 408 -13.16 19.19 -3.46
N TYR A 409 -14.07 19.40 -2.49
CA TYR A 409 -13.78 19.11 -1.10
C TYR A 409 -13.23 17.71 -0.92
N GLN A 410 -12.08 17.64 -0.27
CA GLN A 410 -11.40 16.41 0.11
C GLN A 410 -11.42 16.29 1.63
N ARG A 411 -12.14 15.29 2.13
CA ARG A 411 -12.14 15.03 3.56
C ARG A 411 -10.73 14.67 4.02
N PRO A 412 -10.25 15.27 5.12
CA PRO A 412 -8.98 14.85 5.72
C PRO A 412 -8.95 13.35 5.98
N LEU A 413 -7.82 12.73 5.69
CA LEU A 413 -7.64 11.30 5.95
C LEU A 413 -7.74 11.03 7.45
N LYS A 414 -8.53 10.04 7.83
CA LYS A 414 -8.55 9.57 9.22
C LYS A 414 -7.21 8.91 9.55
N SER A 415 -6.71 9.18 10.75
CA SER A 415 -5.55 8.48 11.27
C SER A 415 -5.84 6.96 11.30
N LYS A 416 -4.89 6.18 10.76
CA LYS A 416 -4.94 4.72 10.80
C LYS A 416 -4.30 4.14 12.07
N LYS A 417 -4.03 4.96 13.09
CA LYS A 417 -3.39 4.53 14.36
C LYS A 417 -4.10 3.36 15.04
N SER A 418 -5.42 3.28 14.93
CA SER A 418 -6.19 2.16 15.50
C SER A 418 -5.90 0.81 14.86
N LEU A 419 -5.35 0.79 13.63
CA LEU A 419 -4.97 -0.42 12.90
C LEU A 419 -3.55 -0.89 13.23
N ILE A 420 -2.77 -0.07 13.94
CA ILE A 420 -1.40 -0.41 14.35
C ILE A 420 -1.47 -1.11 15.70
N ALA A 421 -0.81 -2.26 15.82
CA ALA A 421 -0.72 -2.99 17.08
C ALA A 421 -0.03 -2.16 18.16
N ASN A 422 -0.38 -2.43 19.41
CA ASN A 422 0.33 -1.86 20.55
C ASN A 422 1.60 -2.66 20.82
N CYS A 423 2.65 -1.97 21.26
CA CYS A 423 3.86 -2.61 21.73
C CYS A 423 3.57 -3.27 23.11
N SER A 424 3.90 -4.56 23.23
CA SER A 424 3.71 -5.29 24.48
C SER A 424 4.81 -5.01 25.53
N TYR A 425 5.92 -4.43 25.13
CA TYR A 425 7.09 -4.19 25.99
C TYR A 425 7.02 -2.87 26.77
N GLU A 426 6.26 -1.90 26.31
CA GLU A 426 6.18 -0.58 26.91
C GLU A 426 4.74 -0.20 27.24
N SER A 427 4.57 0.47 28.38
CA SER A 427 3.32 1.09 28.77
C SER A 427 3.58 2.45 29.41
N TYR A 428 2.58 3.29 29.46
CA TYR A 428 2.58 4.54 30.22
C TYR A 428 1.18 4.80 30.79
N THR A 429 1.14 5.36 31.97
CA THR A 429 -0.11 5.70 32.66
C THR A 429 -0.35 7.20 32.57
N THR A 430 -1.55 7.58 32.25
CA THR A 430 -2.02 8.97 32.27
C THR A 430 -3.18 9.11 33.23
N ILE A 431 -3.17 10.18 34.00
CA ILE A 431 -4.25 10.53 34.89
C ILE A 431 -5.13 11.57 34.19
N ASN A 432 -6.41 11.29 34.09
CA ASN A 432 -7.37 12.26 33.59
C ASN A 432 -7.49 13.39 34.61
N LYS A 433 -7.05 14.59 34.25
CA LYS A 433 -7.01 15.76 35.15
C LYS A 433 -8.40 16.19 35.65
N VAL A 434 -9.49 15.76 35.00
CA VAL A 434 -10.86 16.14 35.35
C VAL A 434 -11.52 15.05 36.23
N THR A 435 -11.33 13.77 35.87
CA THR A 435 -12.01 12.65 36.57
C THR A 435 -11.12 11.95 37.60
N GLY A 436 -9.81 12.20 37.60
CA GLY A 436 -8.84 11.49 38.45
C GLY A 436 -8.59 10.03 38.03
N GLU A 437 -9.23 9.56 36.96
CA GLU A 437 -9.06 8.19 36.47
C GLU A 437 -7.65 7.95 35.89
N GLU A 438 -7.03 6.90 36.38
CA GLU A 438 -5.79 6.39 35.77
C GLU A 438 -6.10 5.47 34.59
N ARG A 439 -5.45 5.76 33.46
CA ARG A 439 -5.54 4.90 32.26
C ARG A 439 -4.15 4.54 31.77
N THR A 440 -3.90 3.25 31.65
CA THR A 440 -2.66 2.73 31.10
C THR A 440 -2.79 2.54 29.58
N PHE A 441 -1.83 3.07 28.85
CA PHE A 441 -1.73 2.97 27.41
C PHE A 441 -0.42 2.31 27.02
N SER A 442 -0.45 1.54 25.94
CA SER A 442 0.76 1.02 25.30
C SER A 442 1.07 1.84 24.03
N PRO A 443 2.32 2.25 23.81
CA PRO A 443 2.71 2.94 22.57
C PRO A 443 2.53 2.01 21.36
N LYS A 444 2.28 2.62 20.19
CA LYS A 444 2.13 1.89 18.95
C LYS A 444 3.45 1.33 18.45
N CYS A 445 3.38 0.19 17.78
CA CYS A 445 4.54 -0.39 17.10
C CYS A 445 5.08 0.53 16.00
N ILE A 446 6.39 0.53 15.83
CA ILE A 446 7.10 1.37 14.86
C ILE A 446 6.92 0.84 13.44
N ALA A 447 6.92 1.72 12.45
CA ALA A 447 6.94 1.32 11.05
C ALA A 447 8.26 0.61 10.71
N LYS A 448 8.21 -0.49 9.95
CA LYS A 448 9.41 -1.22 9.53
C LYS A 448 10.35 -0.37 8.65
N SER A 449 9.80 0.61 7.91
CA SER A 449 10.58 1.56 7.13
C SER A 449 11.23 2.68 7.94
N HIS A 450 10.92 2.82 9.24
CA HIS A 450 11.54 3.85 10.08
C HIS A 450 13.06 3.62 10.20
N PRO A 451 13.93 4.65 10.05
CA PRO A 451 15.39 4.49 10.13
C PRO A 451 15.87 3.75 11.38
N LEU A 452 15.27 4.07 12.53
CA LEU A 452 15.57 3.39 13.80
C LEU A 452 15.28 1.88 13.76
N PHE A 453 14.17 1.46 13.12
CA PHE A 453 13.85 0.04 12.97
C PHE A 453 14.78 -0.64 11.97
N GLN A 454 15.16 0.06 10.90
CA GLN A 454 16.09 -0.46 9.90
C GLN A 454 17.46 -0.75 10.54
N GLU A 455 17.97 0.16 11.35
CA GLU A 455 19.21 -0.02 12.13
C GLU A 455 19.09 -1.21 13.09
N PHE A 456 18.02 -1.27 13.88
CA PHE A 456 17.76 -2.35 14.84
C PHE A 456 17.73 -3.73 14.17
N ARG A 457 17.09 -3.83 13.01
CA ARG A 457 17.02 -5.07 12.23
C ARG A 457 18.37 -5.50 11.70
N LEU A 458 19.22 -4.56 11.27
CA LEU A 458 20.56 -4.88 10.80
C LEU A 458 21.46 -5.39 11.93
N TRP A 459 21.44 -4.77 13.11
CA TRP A 459 22.17 -5.29 14.27
C TRP A 459 21.70 -6.68 14.68
N GLN A 460 20.39 -6.93 14.63
CA GLN A 460 19.86 -8.26 14.85
C GLN A 460 20.37 -9.24 13.79
N PHE A 461 20.33 -8.86 12.51
CA PHE A 461 20.84 -9.72 11.43
C PHE A 461 22.31 -10.08 11.64
N LEU A 462 23.14 -9.12 12.03
CA LEU A 462 24.57 -9.33 12.28
C LEU A 462 24.82 -10.23 13.49
N SER A 463 24.12 -10.03 14.59
CA SER A 463 24.28 -10.86 15.79
C SER A 463 23.87 -12.32 15.57
N ASP A 464 22.89 -12.53 14.69
CA ASP A 464 22.38 -13.87 14.36
C ASP A 464 23.14 -14.52 13.19
N LEU A 465 23.97 -13.77 12.43
CA LEU A 465 24.68 -14.27 11.25
C LEU A 465 25.69 -15.35 11.63
N ARG A 466 25.62 -16.46 10.92
CA ARG A 466 26.63 -17.53 10.97
C ARG A 466 27.00 -17.91 9.55
N ILE A 467 28.31 -18.22 9.36
CA ILE A 467 28.87 -18.68 8.10
C ILE A 467 29.39 -20.07 8.32
N TYR A 468 28.92 -21.00 7.52
CA TYR A 468 29.32 -22.39 7.57
C TYR A 468 30.13 -22.77 6.35
N GLN A 469 31.24 -23.49 6.57
CA GLN A 469 31.92 -24.25 5.53
C GLN A 469 31.26 -25.61 5.43
N LYS A 470 30.70 -25.93 4.25
CA LYS A 470 29.92 -27.17 4.05
C LYS A 470 30.71 -28.44 4.35
N GLN A 471 31.99 -28.43 4.01
CA GLN A 471 32.92 -29.55 4.26
C GLN A 471 34.27 -29.00 4.71
N LYS A 472 34.78 -29.44 5.86
CA LYS A 472 36.09 -29.06 6.39
C LYS A 472 36.76 -30.27 7.01
N ILE A 473 38.07 -30.47 6.75
CA ILE A 473 38.83 -31.52 7.40
C ILE A 473 39.38 -30.96 8.72
N ILE A 474 38.95 -31.54 9.84
CA ILE A 474 39.39 -31.19 11.18
C ILE A 474 40.05 -32.42 11.81
N ALA A 475 41.29 -32.32 12.23
CA ALA A 475 42.09 -33.42 12.81
C ALA A 475 42.04 -34.74 11.98
N GLY A 476 42.09 -34.58 10.64
CA GLY A 476 42.06 -35.71 9.71
C GLY A 476 40.70 -36.35 9.46
N LYS A 477 39.61 -35.81 10.04
CA LYS A 477 38.22 -36.25 9.81
C LYS A 477 37.41 -35.22 9.05
N LEU A 478 36.58 -35.64 8.12
CA LEU A 478 35.67 -34.79 7.41
C LEU A 478 34.51 -34.37 8.35
N SER A 479 34.41 -33.08 8.57
CA SER A 479 33.30 -32.46 9.32
C SER A 479 32.41 -31.67 8.38
N LEU A 480 31.09 -31.80 8.55
CA LEU A 480 30.08 -31.09 7.74
C LEU A 480 29.56 -29.84 8.47
N ASP A 481 29.26 -28.81 7.71
CA ASP A 481 28.64 -27.55 8.20
C ASP A 481 29.39 -26.96 9.43
N VAL A 482 30.68 -26.77 9.28
CA VAL A 482 31.51 -26.19 10.33
C VAL A 482 31.33 -24.69 10.40
N ASP A 483 30.98 -24.14 11.57
CA ASP A 483 30.91 -22.69 11.80
C ASP A 483 32.30 -22.06 11.69
N VAL A 484 32.49 -21.21 10.71
CA VAL A 484 33.73 -20.47 10.43
C VAL A 484 33.54 -18.96 10.56
N THR A 485 32.47 -18.51 11.19
CA THR A 485 32.10 -17.08 11.32
C THR A 485 33.27 -16.27 11.90
N SER A 486 33.94 -16.78 12.94
CA SER A 486 35.05 -16.11 13.60
C SER A 486 36.34 -16.02 12.74
N GLU A 487 36.44 -16.76 11.64
CA GLU A 487 37.56 -16.63 10.70
C GLU A 487 37.44 -15.36 9.83
N PHE A 488 36.23 -14.85 9.61
CA PHE A 488 35.90 -13.71 8.76
C PHE A 488 35.47 -12.47 9.54
N LEU A 489 34.79 -12.66 10.67
CA LEU A 489 34.33 -11.60 11.58
C LEU A 489 35.10 -11.81 12.91
N LYS A 490 36.33 -11.30 12.94
CA LYS A 490 37.30 -11.57 14.02
C LYS A 490 37.13 -10.62 15.20
N ASP A 491 36.84 -9.37 14.90
CA ASP A 491 36.76 -8.29 15.90
C ASP A 491 35.58 -7.35 15.64
N GLU A 492 35.38 -6.38 16.52
CA GLU A 492 34.31 -5.39 16.42
C GLU A 492 34.41 -4.54 15.15
N ASN A 493 35.61 -4.31 14.61
CA ASN A 493 35.79 -3.53 13.40
C ASN A 493 35.23 -4.27 12.18
N ASP A 494 35.42 -5.58 12.11
CA ASP A 494 34.84 -6.41 11.04
C ASP A 494 33.29 -6.32 11.05
N TYR A 495 32.68 -6.40 12.24
CA TYR A 495 31.22 -6.24 12.38
C TYR A 495 30.72 -4.83 12.02
N THR A 496 31.46 -3.79 12.44
CA THR A 496 31.05 -2.40 12.11
C THR A 496 31.25 -2.09 10.64
N ASN A 497 32.30 -2.61 9.99
CA ASN A 497 32.53 -2.46 8.56
C ASN A 497 31.43 -3.19 7.76
N LEU A 498 31.07 -4.40 8.19
CA LEU A 498 29.96 -5.14 7.58
C LEU A 498 28.63 -4.42 7.79
N PHE A 499 28.40 -3.83 8.97
CA PHE A 499 27.22 -3.00 9.23
C PHE A 499 27.18 -1.79 8.29
N ASP A 500 28.28 -1.06 8.11
CA ASP A 500 28.35 0.10 7.21
C ASP A 500 27.99 -0.26 5.78
N TRP A 501 28.50 -1.39 5.31
CA TRP A 501 28.19 -1.89 3.99
C TRP A 501 26.71 -2.29 3.87
N LEU A 502 26.19 -3.09 4.83
CA LEU A 502 24.78 -3.51 4.85
C LEU A 502 23.82 -2.35 4.96
N ASN A 503 24.19 -1.28 5.66
CA ASN A 503 23.39 -0.08 5.86
C ASN A 503 23.18 0.72 4.56
N GLN A 504 23.93 0.42 3.52
CA GLN A 504 23.78 1.00 2.18
C GLN A 504 23.07 0.06 1.19
N GLN A 505 22.82 -1.20 1.59
CA GLN A 505 22.20 -2.19 0.73
C GLN A 505 20.69 -2.20 0.90
N LYS A 506 19.95 -2.23 -0.22
CA LYS A 506 18.49 -2.39 -0.20
C LYS A 506 18.09 -3.82 0.18
N ASN A 507 18.80 -4.80 -0.36
CA ASN A 507 18.58 -6.22 -0.15
C ASN A 507 19.93 -6.94 0.08
N ILE A 508 19.90 -7.99 0.87
CA ILE A 508 21.04 -8.83 1.21
C ILE A 508 20.84 -10.20 0.58
N LYS A 509 21.83 -10.66 -0.20
CA LYS A 509 21.92 -12.02 -0.76
C LYS A 509 23.15 -12.71 -0.20
N GLN A 510 23.09 -14.04 -0.03
CA GLN A 510 24.21 -14.84 0.41
C GLN A 510 25.47 -14.57 -0.42
N ASP A 511 25.40 -14.74 -1.74
CA ASP A 511 26.55 -14.56 -2.62
C ASP A 511 27.17 -13.16 -2.54
N THR A 512 26.32 -12.14 -2.38
CA THR A 512 26.78 -10.75 -2.32
C THR A 512 27.50 -10.49 -0.99
N LEU A 513 26.99 -11.03 0.11
CA LEU A 513 27.60 -10.93 1.42
C LEU A 513 28.94 -11.72 1.47
N LEU A 514 28.96 -12.96 1.00
CA LEU A 514 30.16 -13.76 0.95
C LEU A 514 31.24 -13.09 0.09
N LYS A 515 30.90 -12.50 -1.06
CA LYS A 515 31.85 -11.73 -1.87
C LYS A 515 32.40 -10.50 -1.13
N TYR A 516 31.58 -9.80 -0.37
CA TYR A 516 32.03 -8.69 0.46
C TYR A 516 33.05 -9.14 1.52
N LEU A 517 32.84 -10.32 2.11
CA LEU A 517 33.76 -10.94 3.08
C LEU A 517 35.03 -11.51 2.44
N GLY A 518 35.25 -11.36 1.13
CA GLY A 518 36.46 -11.74 0.41
C GLY A 518 36.41 -13.12 -0.23
N PHE A 519 35.29 -13.82 -0.23
CA PHE A 519 35.19 -15.12 -0.90
C PHE A 519 35.29 -15.00 -2.42
N LYS A 520 36.18 -15.77 -3.03
CA LYS A 520 36.30 -15.86 -4.49
C LYS A 520 35.07 -16.58 -5.09
N LYS A 521 34.72 -16.25 -6.33
CA LYS A 521 33.56 -16.81 -7.02
C LYS A 521 33.53 -18.35 -7.01
N ASN A 522 34.68 -19.01 -7.12
CA ASN A 522 34.83 -20.46 -7.16
C ASN A 522 34.57 -21.11 -5.79
N ALA A 523 34.81 -20.37 -4.69
CA ALA A 523 34.63 -20.87 -3.33
C ALA A 523 33.20 -20.65 -2.78
N LEU A 524 32.36 -19.87 -3.46
CA LEU A 524 30.98 -19.56 -2.97
C LEU A 524 30.14 -20.83 -2.76
N SER A 525 30.33 -21.86 -3.57
CA SER A 525 29.59 -23.12 -3.45
C SER A 525 29.96 -23.95 -2.22
N GLU A 526 31.14 -23.70 -1.66
CA GLU A 526 31.68 -24.43 -0.48
C GLU A 526 31.17 -23.87 0.85
N TYR A 527 30.63 -22.63 0.82
CA TYR A 527 30.16 -21.93 2.01
C TYR A 527 28.65 -21.65 1.93
N ARG A 528 28.05 -21.49 3.09
CA ARG A 528 26.68 -21.05 3.24
C ARG A 528 26.51 -20.20 4.49
N TRP A 529 25.51 -19.37 4.51
CA TRP A 529 25.07 -18.73 5.75
C TRP A 529 24.00 -19.56 6.48
N ASN A 530 23.60 -19.15 7.67
CA ASN A 530 22.54 -19.81 8.44
C ASN A 530 21.12 -19.41 8.01
N TYR A 531 21.00 -18.50 7.06
CA TYR A 531 19.70 -18.09 6.48
C TYR A 531 19.37 -18.94 5.24
N VAL A 532 18.14 -18.80 4.72
CA VAL A 532 17.70 -19.51 3.51
C VAL A 532 18.48 -19.01 2.28
N ASP A 533 19.09 -19.92 1.52
CA ASP A 533 20.05 -19.60 0.46
C ASP A 533 19.51 -18.63 -0.58
N ASP A 534 18.52 -18.96 -1.36
CA ASP A 534 18.03 -18.14 -2.46
C ASP A 534 17.09 -17.00 -2.05
N LYS A 535 16.93 -16.76 -0.76
CA LYS A 535 16.03 -15.73 -0.25
C LYS A 535 16.74 -14.38 -0.16
N LEU A 536 16.02 -13.32 -0.63
CA LEU A 536 16.41 -11.94 -0.39
C LEU A 536 16.02 -11.51 1.03
N TYR A 537 16.99 -11.09 1.81
CA TYR A 537 16.75 -10.47 3.10
C TYR A 537 16.82 -8.94 2.97
N PRO A 538 15.97 -8.20 3.68
CA PRO A 538 15.98 -6.75 3.60
C PRO A 538 17.22 -6.17 4.30
N GLY A 539 17.97 -5.32 3.59
CA GLY A 539 19.00 -4.44 4.14
C GLY A 539 18.39 -3.18 4.76
N ASN A 540 19.03 -2.03 4.66
CA ASN A 540 18.41 -0.75 4.98
C ASN A 540 17.72 -0.19 3.74
N GLU A 541 16.50 -0.65 3.48
CA GLU A 541 15.71 -0.25 2.30
C GLU A 541 15.45 1.26 2.27
N THR A 542 15.26 1.88 3.42
CA THR A 542 14.99 3.31 3.54
C THR A 542 16.19 4.15 3.19
N ARG A 543 17.33 3.89 3.85
CA ARG A 543 18.57 4.61 3.60
C ARG A 543 19.06 4.40 2.17
N ALA A 544 19.07 3.17 1.70
CA ALA A 544 19.51 2.85 0.33
C ALA A 544 18.64 3.56 -0.72
N THR A 545 17.31 3.64 -0.51
CA THR A 545 16.43 4.39 -1.41
C THR A 545 16.73 5.89 -1.37
N ILE A 546 16.89 6.48 -0.19
CA ILE A 546 17.20 7.91 -0.08
C ILE A 546 18.56 8.21 -0.73
N LEU A 547 19.59 7.40 -0.49
CA LEU A 547 20.92 7.57 -1.10
C LEU A 547 20.89 7.47 -2.63
N GLU A 548 20.10 6.55 -3.18
CA GLU A 548 19.89 6.45 -4.64
C GLU A 548 19.36 7.76 -5.24
N TYR A 549 18.37 8.37 -4.59
CA TYR A 549 17.77 9.62 -5.07
C TYR A 549 18.63 10.86 -4.78
N LEU A 550 19.42 10.86 -3.69
CA LEU A 550 20.45 11.88 -3.48
C LEU A 550 21.49 11.86 -4.61
N LYS A 551 21.94 10.66 -4.99
CA LYS A 551 22.86 10.50 -6.13
C LYS A 551 22.26 11.03 -7.45
N LYS A 552 20.97 10.75 -7.72
CA LYS A 552 20.25 11.28 -8.90
C LYS A 552 20.16 12.81 -8.86
N ALA A 553 20.00 13.38 -7.66
CA ALA A 553 19.97 14.83 -7.46
C ALA A 553 21.35 15.50 -7.44
N GLY A 554 22.45 14.74 -7.59
CA GLY A 554 23.82 15.24 -7.55
C GLY A 554 24.31 15.67 -6.17
N ILE A 555 23.72 15.11 -5.08
CA ILE A 555 24.04 15.46 -3.69
C ILE A 555 24.91 14.35 -3.10
N SER A 556 25.99 14.77 -2.36
CA SER A 556 26.90 13.83 -1.69
C SER A 556 26.14 12.95 -0.67
N PRO A 557 26.49 11.65 -0.56
CA PRO A 557 25.97 10.77 0.49
C PRO A 557 26.18 11.29 1.91
N ASP A 558 27.27 12.06 2.16
CA ASP A 558 27.60 12.64 3.46
C ASP A 558 26.57 13.66 3.96
N PHE A 559 25.74 14.17 3.04
CA PHE A 559 24.61 15.00 3.40
C PHE A 559 23.65 14.28 4.34
N LEU A 560 23.50 12.95 4.23
CA LEU A 560 22.50 12.16 4.92
C LEU A 560 22.92 11.84 6.36
N THR A 561 22.85 12.84 7.25
CA THR A 561 22.93 12.61 8.69
C THR A 561 21.70 11.87 9.20
N ARG A 562 21.78 11.33 10.42
CA ARG A 562 20.67 10.60 11.04
C ARG A 562 19.39 11.44 11.15
N GLU A 563 19.53 12.71 11.57
CA GLU A 563 18.39 13.63 11.71
C GLU A 563 17.76 13.95 10.36
N LYS A 564 18.57 14.16 9.34
CA LYS A 564 18.09 14.42 7.97
C LYS A 564 17.42 13.19 7.36
N GLU A 565 17.94 11.99 7.63
CA GLU A 565 17.34 10.73 7.20
C GLU A 565 15.96 10.54 7.83
N GLU A 566 15.83 10.79 9.14
CA GLU A 566 14.55 10.69 9.86
C GLU A 566 13.55 11.73 9.37
N ALA A 567 13.99 12.96 9.14
CA ALA A 567 13.14 14.04 8.62
C ALA A 567 12.64 13.74 7.20
N LEU A 568 13.51 13.27 6.30
CA LEU A 568 13.14 12.86 4.95
C LEU A 568 12.20 11.64 4.96
N TRP A 569 12.52 10.64 5.78
CA TRP A 569 11.63 9.49 5.96
C TRP A 569 10.24 9.95 6.42
N HIS A 570 10.17 10.86 7.39
CA HIS A 570 8.89 11.35 7.90
C HIS A 570 8.05 12.02 6.81
N ILE A 571 8.64 12.87 5.99
CA ILE A 571 7.97 13.52 4.84
C ILE A 571 7.47 12.46 3.86
N LEU A 572 8.34 11.56 3.43
CA LEU A 572 8.04 10.55 2.40
C LEU A 572 7.02 9.50 2.86
N TYR A 573 7.03 9.16 4.16
CA TYR A 573 6.13 8.19 4.78
C TYR A 573 4.75 8.77 5.08
N SER A 574 4.69 10.01 5.60
CA SER A 574 3.46 10.58 6.14
C SER A 574 2.55 11.17 5.07
N ILE A 575 3.12 11.72 4.00
CA ILE A 575 2.37 12.50 3.01
C ILE A 575 1.96 11.61 1.84
N ALA A 576 0.65 11.40 1.72
CA ALA A 576 0.05 10.59 0.65
C ALA A 576 -0.31 11.40 -0.60
N ASP A 577 -0.60 12.69 -0.46
CA ASP A 577 -0.92 13.59 -1.57
C ASP A 577 0.35 14.10 -2.27
N LYS A 578 0.32 14.15 -3.61
CA LYS A 578 1.51 14.52 -4.42
C LYS A 578 1.86 16.00 -4.30
N GLU A 579 0.86 16.87 -4.32
CA GLU A 579 1.09 18.33 -4.27
C GLU A 579 1.56 18.74 -2.88
N GLU A 580 0.99 18.15 -1.81
CA GLU A 580 1.46 18.34 -0.45
C GLU A 580 2.88 17.82 -0.24
N LEU A 581 3.22 16.67 -0.86
CA LEU A 581 4.59 16.17 -0.82
C LEU A 581 5.56 17.15 -1.48
N LYS A 582 5.22 17.65 -2.66
CA LYS A 582 6.05 18.62 -3.37
C LYS A 582 6.30 19.87 -2.53
N LYS A 583 5.27 20.43 -1.89
CA LYS A 583 5.37 21.56 -0.96
C LYS A 583 6.30 21.27 0.22
N ALA A 584 6.14 20.10 0.84
CA ALA A 584 6.97 19.69 1.98
C ALA A 584 8.44 19.51 1.58
N LEU A 585 8.70 18.94 0.40
CA LEU A 585 10.06 18.78 -0.15
C LEU A 585 10.68 20.14 -0.48
N TYR A 586 9.91 21.09 -1.03
CA TYR A 586 10.40 22.48 -1.23
C TYR A 586 10.78 23.13 0.10
N SER A 587 9.93 23.03 1.11
CA SER A 587 10.23 23.58 2.44
C SER A 587 11.48 22.95 3.06
N PHE A 588 11.65 21.62 2.90
CA PHE A 588 12.85 20.93 3.35
C PHE A 588 14.08 21.39 2.57
N ALA A 589 13.98 21.48 1.24
CA ALA A 589 15.08 21.93 0.37
C ALA A 589 15.56 23.35 0.74
N GLN A 590 14.64 24.28 0.93
CA GLN A 590 14.96 25.65 1.37
C GLN A 590 15.72 25.67 2.70
N LYS A 591 15.24 24.90 3.70
CA LYS A 591 15.91 24.82 5.02
C LYS A 591 17.31 24.22 4.96
N GLN A 592 17.57 23.35 3.99
CA GLN A 592 18.86 22.65 3.85
C GLN A 592 19.75 23.24 2.75
N GLY A 593 19.34 24.34 2.09
CA GLY A 593 20.10 24.95 1.00
C GLY A 593 20.23 24.09 -0.25
N LEU A 594 19.23 23.26 -0.55
CA LEU A 594 19.24 22.34 -1.70
C LEU A 594 18.58 23.00 -2.92
N ASN A 595 18.99 22.55 -4.11
CA ASN A 595 18.48 23.03 -5.40
C ASN A 595 17.12 22.39 -5.79
N GLU A 596 16.51 22.90 -6.85
CA GLU A 596 15.24 22.38 -7.37
C GLU A 596 15.33 20.93 -7.90
N THR A 597 16.51 20.49 -8.33
CA THR A 597 16.75 19.13 -8.79
C THR A 597 16.43 18.11 -7.69
N PHE A 598 16.72 18.44 -6.42
CA PHE A 598 16.33 17.63 -5.28
C PHE A 598 14.83 17.38 -5.24
N VAL A 599 14.02 18.43 -5.35
CA VAL A 599 12.55 18.29 -5.31
C VAL A 599 12.05 17.51 -6.50
N LYS A 600 12.61 17.76 -7.70
CA LYS A 600 12.27 17.06 -8.95
C LYS A 600 12.48 15.56 -8.82
N GLU A 601 13.59 15.12 -8.26
CA GLU A 601 13.89 13.70 -8.09
C GLU A 601 13.08 13.08 -6.93
N PHE A 602 13.07 13.70 -5.75
CA PHE A 602 12.45 13.16 -4.55
C PHE A 602 10.92 13.01 -4.62
N GLN A 603 10.23 13.84 -5.41
CA GLN A 603 8.79 13.68 -5.62
C GLN A 603 8.41 12.34 -6.28
N HIS A 604 9.37 11.70 -6.96
CA HIS A 604 9.17 10.40 -7.63
C HIS A 604 9.48 9.20 -6.74
N ILE A 605 9.99 9.39 -5.53
CA ILE A 605 10.22 8.29 -4.60
C ILE A 605 8.90 7.59 -4.29
N PRO A 606 8.80 6.25 -4.47
CA PRO A 606 7.62 5.51 -4.08
C PRO A 606 7.34 5.66 -2.58
N PRO A 607 6.09 5.67 -2.13
CA PRO A 607 5.78 5.71 -0.72
C PRO A 607 6.32 4.46 -0.02
N PHE A 608 6.89 4.64 1.16
CA PHE A 608 7.34 3.50 1.96
C PHE A 608 6.16 2.64 2.40
N LYS A 609 6.35 1.31 2.42
CA LYS A 609 5.34 0.35 2.86
C LYS A 609 4.90 0.63 4.30
N LYS A 610 3.59 0.53 4.55
CA LYS A 610 2.99 0.72 5.88
C LYS A 610 2.92 -0.59 6.67
N ASP A 611 4.05 -1.27 6.76
CA ASP A 611 4.25 -2.43 7.61
C ASP A 611 4.81 -2.00 8.97
N TYR A 612 4.42 -2.72 10.03
CA TYR A 612 4.82 -2.39 11.39
C TYR A 612 5.58 -3.55 12.02
N GLY A 613 6.54 -3.22 12.91
CA GLY A 613 7.24 -4.17 13.74
C GLY A 613 6.43 -4.58 14.97
N SER A 614 7.05 -5.34 15.87
CA SER A 614 6.48 -5.73 17.17
C SER A 614 6.87 -4.79 18.30
N TYR A 615 7.83 -3.90 18.08
CA TYR A 615 8.37 -2.97 19.07
C TYR A 615 7.91 -1.53 18.80
N SER A 616 7.77 -0.74 19.85
CA SER A 616 7.65 0.73 19.73
C SER A 616 9.01 1.39 19.53
N ALA A 617 9.03 2.63 19.07
CA ALA A 617 10.26 3.42 18.99
C ALA A 617 10.96 3.54 20.37
N LYS A 618 10.17 3.64 21.46
CA LYS A 618 10.69 3.70 22.83
C LYS A 618 11.40 2.42 23.23
N ALA A 619 10.80 1.26 22.91
CA ALA A 619 11.43 -0.04 23.19
C ALA A 619 12.75 -0.22 22.41
N ILE A 620 12.75 0.14 21.11
CA ILE A 620 13.98 0.02 20.31
C ILE A 620 15.08 0.95 20.83
N LYS A 621 14.75 2.18 21.25
CA LYS A 621 15.73 3.11 21.83
C LYS A 621 16.40 2.56 23.11
N LYS A 622 15.72 1.68 23.86
CA LYS A 622 16.31 1.01 25.04
C LYS A 622 17.17 -0.21 24.67
N LEU A 623 16.73 -0.96 23.64
CA LEU A 623 17.41 -2.18 23.23
C LEU A 623 18.67 -1.91 22.37
N LEU A 624 18.57 -0.94 21.47
CA LEU A 624 19.57 -0.68 20.46
C LEU A 624 20.96 -0.32 21.01
N PRO A 625 21.10 0.47 22.09
CA PRO A 625 22.40 0.74 22.72
C PRO A 625 23.13 -0.54 23.16
N LEU A 626 22.39 -1.56 23.60
CA LEU A 626 22.98 -2.85 24.02
C LEU A 626 23.35 -3.75 22.83
N MET A 627 22.74 -3.52 21.65
CA MET A 627 23.00 -4.30 20.45
C MET A 627 24.11 -3.75 19.56
N ARG A 628 24.44 -2.46 19.70
CA ARG A 628 25.49 -1.78 18.95
C ARG A 628 26.88 -2.23 19.35
N MET A 629 27.83 -2.16 18.42
CA MET A 629 29.24 -2.49 18.62
C MET A 629 30.17 -1.39 18.14
N GLY A 630 31.41 -1.41 18.60
CA GLY A 630 32.50 -0.57 18.15
C GLY A 630 32.14 0.92 18.14
N LYS A 631 32.38 1.62 17.04
CA LYS A 631 32.12 3.06 16.89
C LYS A 631 30.65 3.47 17.03
N TYR A 632 29.72 2.51 16.96
CA TYR A 632 28.28 2.76 17.12
C TYR A 632 27.80 2.59 18.55
N TRP A 633 28.62 1.98 19.42
CA TRP A 633 28.28 1.81 20.81
C TRP A 633 28.75 3.02 21.64
N ASN A 634 27.84 3.53 22.48
CA ASN A 634 28.15 4.57 23.41
C ASN A 634 27.37 4.31 24.72
N GLU A 635 28.08 4.29 25.83
CA GLU A 635 27.52 4.05 27.16
C GLU A 635 26.47 5.12 27.53
N SER A 636 26.67 6.38 27.10
CA SER A 636 25.74 7.47 27.37
C SER A 636 24.38 7.33 26.67
N ASP A 637 24.26 6.46 25.64
CA ASP A 637 23.00 6.18 24.96
C ASP A 637 22.08 5.24 25.77
N ILE A 638 22.62 4.57 26.78
CA ILE A 638 21.86 3.67 27.66
C ILE A 638 20.98 4.52 28.59
N ASP A 639 19.68 4.30 28.55
CA ASP A 639 18.74 5.04 29.41
C ASP A 639 18.98 4.75 30.90
N LYS A 640 18.69 5.71 31.75
CA LYS A 640 18.95 5.66 33.19
C LYS A 640 18.41 4.41 33.86
N HIS A 641 17.18 4.03 33.57
CA HIS A 641 16.56 2.85 34.19
C HIS A 641 17.25 1.54 33.77
N THR A 642 17.58 1.42 32.48
CA THR A 642 18.33 0.27 31.98
C THR A 642 19.74 0.23 32.59
N ARG A 643 20.39 1.40 32.78
CA ARG A 643 21.69 1.49 33.42
C ARG A 643 21.65 1.00 34.88
N GLU A 644 20.70 1.46 35.67
CA GLU A 644 20.51 1.00 37.05
C GLU A 644 20.30 -0.50 37.14
N ARG A 645 19.56 -1.10 36.20
CA ARG A 645 19.40 -2.57 36.13
C ARG A 645 20.72 -3.29 35.79
N ILE A 646 21.48 -2.75 34.84
CA ILE A 646 22.79 -3.30 34.49
C ILE A 646 23.74 -3.28 35.68
N ASP A 647 23.80 -2.18 36.43
CA ASP A 647 24.66 -2.05 37.60
C ASP A 647 24.30 -3.10 38.70
N LYS A 648 22.99 -3.34 38.89
CA LYS A 648 22.51 -4.39 39.80
C LYS A 648 22.75 -5.82 39.30
N ILE A 649 22.78 -6.03 37.97
CA ILE A 649 23.16 -7.33 37.39
C ILE A 649 24.63 -7.57 37.60
N ILE A 650 25.49 -6.58 37.39
CA ILE A 650 26.94 -6.66 37.58
C ILE A 650 27.29 -6.86 39.06
N SER A 651 26.71 -6.08 39.95
CA SER A 651 26.98 -6.15 41.41
C SER A 651 26.45 -7.42 42.06
N GLY A 652 25.50 -8.11 41.42
CA GLY A 652 24.80 -9.24 42.02
C GLY A 652 23.80 -8.86 43.09
N GLU A 653 23.51 -7.54 43.28
CA GLU A 653 22.52 -7.04 44.25
C GLU A 653 21.13 -7.65 44.01
N TYR A 654 20.50 -8.11 45.09
CA TYR A 654 19.14 -8.64 44.96
C TYR A 654 18.16 -7.52 44.67
N ASP A 655 17.35 -7.73 43.63
CA ASP A 655 16.23 -6.87 43.26
C ASP A 655 15.08 -7.76 42.77
N GLU A 656 13.91 -7.64 43.38
CA GLU A 656 12.71 -8.43 43.05
C GLU A 656 12.21 -8.19 41.61
N ASN A 657 12.61 -7.02 41.00
CA ASN A 657 12.30 -6.68 39.62
C ASN A 657 13.28 -7.32 38.60
N ILE A 658 14.33 -8.02 39.08
CA ILE A 658 15.29 -8.75 38.24
C ILE A 658 15.14 -10.24 38.51
N GLN A 659 14.42 -10.92 37.63
CA GLN A 659 14.14 -12.34 37.78
C GLN A 659 15.43 -13.19 37.73
N THR A 660 15.46 -14.30 38.46
CA THR A 660 16.59 -15.25 38.52
C THR A 660 17.04 -15.68 37.12
N ARG A 661 16.13 -15.94 36.21
CA ARG A 661 16.42 -16.31 34.83
C ARG A 661 17.23 -15.25 34.07
N VAL A 662 17.12 -13.96 34.41
CA VAL A 662 17.93 -12.90 33.78
C VAL A 662 19.37 -13.01 34.26
N ARG A 663 19.57 -13.22 35.53
CA ARG A 663 20.90 -13.39 36.13
C ARG A 663 21.62 -14.64 35.57
N GLU A 664 20.89 -15.73 35.40
CA GLU A 664 21.43 -16.95 34.78
C GLU A 664 21.88 -16.70 33.32
N LYS A 665 21.05 -15.96 32.54
CA LYS A 665 21.39 -15.63 31.14
C LYS A 665 22.52 -14.60 31.02
N ALA A 666 22.62 -13.69 31.98
CA ALA A 666 23.60 -12.59 31.98
C ALA A 666 24.85 -12.90 32.82
N ILE A 667 25.05 -14.15 33.31
CA ILE A 667 26.13 -14.54 34.23
C ILE A 667 27.55 -14.20 33.72
N HIS A 668 27.71 -14.11 32.40
CA HIS A 668 28.98 -13.78 31.78
C HIS A 668 29.21 -12.26 31.56
N LEU A 669 28.24 -11.43 31.91
CA LEU A 669 28.29 -9.97 31.73
C LEU A 669 28.77 -9.31 33.03
N ASN A 670 30.09 -9.17 33.19
CA ASN A 670 30.72 -8.76 34.46
C ASN A 670 31.09 -7.26 34.54
N ASN A 671 30.98 -6.54 33.45
CA ASN A 671 31.26 -5.10 33.37
C ASN A 671 30.40 -4.44 32.29
N ILE A 672 30.35 -3.12 32.30
CA ILE A 672 29.48 -2.36 31.36
C ILE A 672 29.85 -2.62 29.90
N SER A 673 31.11 -2.80 29.58
CA SER A 673 31.59 -3.08 28.23
C SER A 673 31.11 -4.45 27.72
N SER A 674 30.73 -5.37 28.61
CA SER A 674 30.16 -6.67 28.23
C SER A 674 28.72 -6.53 27.69
N PHE A 675 28.06 -5.39 27.94
CA PHE A 675 26.68 -5.13 27.48
C PHE A 675 26.62 -4.47 26.09
N LYS A 676 27.70 -4.55 25.31
CA LYS A 676 27.74 -4.15 23.90
C LYS A 676 27.58 -5.38 22.98
N GLY A 677 26.96 -5.19 21.82
CA GLY A 677 26.79 -6.26 20.83
C GLY A 677 25.95 -7.43 21.28
N LEU A 678 25.08 -7.22 22.26
CA LEU A 678 24.20 -8.28 22.73
C LEU A 678 23.24 -8.73 21.63
N PRO A 679 22.99 -10.05 21.49
CA PRO A 679 21.90 -10.51 20.66
C PRO A 679 20.56 -10.01 21.21
N ARG A 680 19.60 -9.78 20.34
CA ARG A 680 18.29 -9.21 20.69
C ARG A 680 17.64 -9.89 21.89
N TRP A 681 17.68 -11.22 21.95
CA TRP A 681 17.05 -11.97 23.03
C TRP A 681 17.64 -11.63 24.40
N LEU A 682 18.97 -11.48 24.50
CA LEU A 682 19.66 -11.15 25.74
C LEU A 682 19.43 -9.68 26.11
N ALA A 683 19.49 -8.76 25.15
CA ALA A 683 19.12 -7.35 25.38
C ALA A 683 17.68 -7.22 25.91
N CYS A 684 16.73 -8.01 25.39
CA CYS A 684 15.36 -8.04 25.90
C CYS A 684 15.28 -8.57 27.35
N TYR A 685 16.05 -9.58 27.70
CA TYR A 685 16.12 -10.05 29.10
C TYR A 685 16.67 -8.97 30.03
N VAL A 686 17.75 -8.31 29.63
CA VAL A 686 18.35 -7.23 30.42
C VAL A 686 17.37 -6.10 30.66
N VAL A 687 16.64 -5.68 29.64
CA VAL A 687 15.75 -4.50 29.72
C VAL A 687 14.36 -4.84 30.27
N TYR A 688 13.80 -6.02 29.93
CA TYR A 688 12.38 -6.34 30.12
C TYR A 688 12.08 -7.66 30.86
N ASP A 689 13.09 -8.36 31.38
CA ASP A 689 12.97 -9.68 31.99
C ASP A 689 12.37 -10.79 31.09
N ARG A 690 12.13 -10.49 29.83
CA ARG A 690 11.52 -11.40 28.88
C ARG A 690 12.00 -11.14 27.46
N TYR A 691 11.98 -12.16 26.65
CA TYR A 691 12.36 -12.04 25.25
C TYR A 691 11.21 -12.30 24.27
N ALA A 692 10.12 -12.93 24.73
CA ALA A 692 8.92 -13.17 23.96
C ALA A 692 7.95 -11.97 24.01
N GLU A 693 7.18 -11.78 22.98
CA GLU A 693 6.15 -10.72 22.91
C GLU A 693 4.96 -10.97 23.87
N ALA A 694 4.72 -12.23 24.22
CA ALA A 694 3.72 -12.62 25.20
C ALA A 694 4.09 -12.10 26.58
N ASN A 695 3.15 -11.37 27.23
CA ASN A 695 3.38 -10.85 28.56
C ASN A 695 3.46 -11.96 29.59
N ASP A 696 2.49 -12.86 29.56
CA ASP A 696 2.41 -14.01 30.46
C ASP A 696 1.94 -15.22 29.68
N ILE A 697 2.56 -16.36 29.97
CA ILE A 697 2.03 -17.64 29.51
C ILE A 697 0.85 -17.92 30.44
N GLN A 698 -0.37 -17.83 29.93
CA GLN A 698 -1.54 -18.25 30.66
C GLN A 698 -1.48 -19.77 30.79
N LYS A 699 -1.40 -20.23 32.04
CA LYS A 699 -1.59 -21.63 32.39
C LYS A 699 -3.04 -21.81 32.80
N TRP A 700 -3.73 -22.72 32.15
CA TRP A 700 -5.06 -23.11 32.53
C TRP A 700 -4.97 -24.35 33.39
N GLU A 701 -5.55 -24.30 34.60
CA GLU A 701 -5.53 -25.41 35.58
C GLU A 701 -6.79 -26.24 35.50
N THR A 702 -7.83 -25.67 34.93
CA THR A 702 -9.15 -26.33 34.83
C THR A 702 -9.77 -26.12 33.43
N PRO A 703 -10.63 -27.03 32.98
CA PRO A 703 -11.41 -26.82 31.75
C PRO A 703 -12.28 -25.55 31.77
N SER A 704 -12.65 -25.05 32.94
CA SER A 704 -13.45 -23.84 33.12
C SER A 704 -12.68 -22.58 32.72
N ASP A 705 -11.34 -22.61 32.80
CA ASP A 705 -10.49 -21.50 32.37
C ASP A 705 -10.57 -21.31 30.87
N ILE A 706 -10.66 -22.41 30.10
CA ILE A 706 -10.89 -22.38 28.65
C ILE A 706 -12.29 -21.82 28.38
N ASP A 707 -13.32 -22.20 29.13
CA ASP A 707 -14.67 -21.65 28.98
C ASP A 707 -14.68 -20.12 29.18
N ASN A 708 -13.98 -19.63 30.22
CA ASN A 708 -13.86 -18.20 30.49
C ASN A 708 -13.13 -17.46 29.41
N TYR A 709 -12.04 -18.04 28.87
CA TYR A 709 -11.31 -17.48 27.74
C TYR A 709 -12.21 -17.39 26.50
N LEU A 710 -12.94 -18.46 26.17
CA LEU A 710 -13.85 -18.50 25.01
C LEU A 710 -15.00 -17.49 25.15
N LYS A 711 -15.55 -17.26 26.36
CA LYS A 711 -16.56 -16.21 26.59
C LYS A 711 -16.02 -14.79 26.39
N GLY A 712 -14.75 -14.55 26.73
CA GLY A 712 -14.07 -13.26 26.56
C GLY A 712 -13.55 -13.01 25.16
N PHE A 713 -13.55 -14.03 24.29
CA PHE A 713 -12.97 -13.92 22.96
C PHE A 713 -13.82 -13.02 22.05
N LYS A 714 -13.22 -11.96 21.53
CA LYS A 714 -13.93 -11.01 20.63
C LYS A 714 -13.99 -11.57 19.23
N GLN A 715 -15.20 -11.77 18.70
CA GLN A 715 -15.42 -12.16 17.32
C GLN A 715 -14.73 -11.21 16.34
N HIS A 716 -14.09 -11.74 15.32
CA HIS A 716 -13.29 -11.01 14.33
C HIS A 716 -12.02 -10.36 14.89
N SER A 717 -11.51 -10.81 16.04
CA SER A 717 -10.22 -10.38 16.58
C SER A 717 -9.05 -10.89 15.74
N LEU A 718 -9.21 -12.05 15.11
CA LEU A 718 -8.29 -12.56 14.10
C LEU A 718 -8.78 -12.14 12.72
N HIS A 719 -7.85 -11.67 11.88
CA HIS A 719 -8.20 -11.16 10.54
C HIS A 719 -8.69 -12.24 9.54
N ASN A 720 -8.55 -13.50 9.89
CA ASN A 720 -9.02 -14.63 9.10
C ASN A 720 -10.13 -15.40 9.85
N PRO A 721 -11.40 -15.30 9.39
CA PRO A 721 -12.53 -15.97 10.06
C PRO A 721 -12.41 -17.48 10.12
N ILE A 722 -11.78 -18.12 9.11
CA ILE A 722 -11.59 -19.57 9.08
C ILE A 722 -10.61 -19.99 10.17
N VAL A 723 -9.46 -19.30 10.24
CA VAL A 723 -8.47 -19.55 11.30
C VAL A 723 -9.06 -19.30 12.68
N GLU A 724 -9.86 -18.25 12.86
CA GLU A 724 -10.55 -17.97 14.11
C GLU A 724 -11.49 -19.11 14.49
N GLN A 725 -12.28 -19.61 13.55
CA GLN A 725 -13.18 -20.74 13.77
C GLN A 725 -12.42 -22.02 14.15
N VAL A 726 -11.34 -22.33 13.43
CA VAL A 726 -10.51 -23.51 13.73
C VAL A 726 -9.90 -23.40 15.14
N ILE A 727 -9.34 -22.25 15.52
CA ILE A 727 -8.78 -22.05 16.88
C ILE A 727 -9.85 -22.24 17.95
N LEU A 728 -11.03 -21.63 17.78
CA LEU A 728 -12.12 -21.76 18.74
C LEU A 728 -12.60 -23.21 18.90
N GLU A 729 -12.72 -23.94 17.78
CA GLU A 729 -13.11 -25.35 17.81
C GLU A 729 -12.01 -26.25 18.39
N THR A 730 -10.74 -25.94 18.14
CA THR A 730 -9.62 -26.64 18.81
C THR A 730 -9.67 -26.48 20.32
N LEU A 731 -9.86 -25.26 20.81
CA LEU A 731 -9.97 -24.99 22.25
C LEU A 731 -11.20 -25.69 22.85
N ARG A 732 -12.34 -25.73 22.16
CA ARG A 732 -13.52 -26.48 22.58
C ARG A 732 -13.25 -27.98 22.65
N THR A 733 -12.55 -28.53 21.66
CA THR A 733 -12.19 -29.94 21.61
C THR A 733 -11.27 -30.31 22.79
N VAL A 734 -10.22 -29.53 23.04
CA VAL A 734 -9.32 -29.74 24.19
C VAL A 734 -10.08 -29.66 25.49
N ARG A 735 -10.95 -28.66 25.68
CA ARG A 735 -11.79 -28.51 26.87
C ARG A 735 -12.69 -29.75 27.09
N ASP A 736 -13.34 -30.22 26.04
CA ASP A 736 -14.30 -31.34 26.13
C ASP A 736 -13.57 -32.65 26.47
N ILE A 737 -12.40 -32.88 25.86
CA ILE A 737 -11.55 -34.03 26.16
C ILE A 737 -11.07 -33.95 27.61
N TRP A 738 -10.59 -32.79 28.05
CA TRP A 738 -10.13 -32.60 29.43
C TRP A 738 -11.25 -32.81 30.44
N LYS A 739 -12.47 -32.34 30.18
CA LYS A 739 -13.64 -32.57 31.02
C LYS A 739 -14.02 -34.06 31.14
N GLN A 740 -13.93 -34.81 30.05
CA GLN A 740 -14.38 -36.19 29.99
C GLN A 740 -13.29 -37.20 30.38
N MET A 741 -12.06 -36.94 30.05
CA MET A 741 -10.94 -37.89 30.14
C MET A 741 -9.94 -37.58 31.27
N GLY A 742 -10.14 -36.46 31.99
CA GLY A 742 -9.24 -36.03 33.03
C GLY A 742 -8.06 -35.20 32.57
N HIS A 743 -7.07 -35.03 33.44
CA HIS A 743 -5.93 -34.15 33.23
C HIS A 743 -5.08 -34.58 32.03
N ILE A 744 -4.66 -33.58 31.24
CA ILE A 744 -3.77 -33.74 30.08
C ILE A 744 -2.43 -33.12 30.44
N ASP A 745 -1.35 -33.93 30.44
CA ASP A 745 0.00 -33.49 30.81
C ASP A 745 0.70 -32.77 29.67
N GLU A 746 0.49 -33.20 28.43
CA GLU A 746 1.14 -32.67 27.23
C GLU A 746 0.16 -32.60 26.07
N ILE A 747 0.28 -31.56 25.22
CA ILE A 747 -0.47 -31.44 23.98
C ILE A 747 0.49 -31.30 22.82
N HIS A 748 0.42 -32.22 21.85
CA HIS A 748 1.22 -32.20 20.64
C HIS A 748 0.33 -31.78 19.46
N VAL A 749 0.72 -30.75 18.74
CA VAL A 749 -0.08 -30.18 17.67
C VAL A 749 0.63 -30.34 16.34
N GLU A 750 -0.01 -31.03 15.40
CA GLU A 750 0.39 -31.07 13.99
C GLU A 750 -0.45 -30.05 13.19
N LEU A 751 0.23 -29.29 12.35
CA LEU A 751 -0.42 -28.36 11.44
C LEU A 751 -0.16 -28.78 10.00
N GLY A 752 -1.21 -28.95 9.21
CA GLY A 752 -1.12 -29.23 7.80
C GLY A 752 -0.26 -28.18 7.07
N ARG A 753 0.84 -28.61 6.46
CA ARG A 753 1.78 -27.71 5.77
C ARG A 753 1.33 -27.32 4.35
N GLU A 754 0.40 -28.07 3.77
CA GLU A 754 0.02 -27.95 2.36
C GLU A 754 -0.78 -26.67 2.04
N MET A 755 -1.42 -26.06 3.01
CA MET A 755 -2.26 -24.88 2.86
C MET A 755 -1.49 -23.53 2.75
N LYS A 756 -0.17 -23.54 2.55
CA LYS A 756 0.67 -22.35 2.85
C LYS A 756 1.21 -21.62 1.64
N ASN A 757 1.01 -22.16 0.45
CA ASN A 757 1.53 -21.52 -0.75
C ASN A 757 0.41 -20.81 -1.53
N PRO A 758 0.50 -19.49 -1.74
CA PRO A 758 -0.39 -18.77 -2.67
C PRO A 758 -0.41 -19.43 -4.04
N ASN A 759 -1.52 -19.33 -4.76
CA ASN A 759 -1.73 -19.93 -6.08
C ASN A 759 -0.57 -19.68 -7.06
N ASP A 760 -0.03 -18.45 -7.07
CA ASP A 760 1.12 -18.07 -7.89
C ASP A 760 2.38 -18.87 -7.57
N LYS A 761 2.56 -19.22 -6.29
CA LYS A 761 3.72 -20.01 -5.84
C LYS A 761 3.53 -21.49 -6.16
N ARG A 762 2.31 -22.02 -6.03
CA ARG A 762 1.98 -23.38 -6.45
C ARG A 762 2.19 -23.55 -7.96
N ALA A 763 1.69 -22.63 -8.79
CA ALA A 763 1.88 -22.65 -10.24
C ALA A 763 3.37 -22.62 -10.63
N LYS A 764 4.20 -21.88 -9.93
CA LYS A 764 5.67 -21.88 -10.14
C LYS A 764 6.30 -23.23 -9.77
N ILE A 765 5.93 -23.79 -8.63
CA ILE A 765 6.43 -25.11 -8.16
C ILE A 765 6.00 -26.20 -9.15
N THR A 766 4.73 -26.20 -9.59
CA THR A 766 4.22 -27.17 -10.57
C THR A 766 4.96 -27.07 -11.91
N ARG A 767 5.23 -25.85 -12.40
CA ARG A 767 6.05 -25.67 -13.62
C ARG A 767 7.47 -26.19 -13.44
N GLN A 768 8.08 -25.95 -12.28
CA GLN A 768 9.43 -26.40 -11.98
C GLN A 768 9.52 -27.93 -11.86
N ILE A 769 8.49 -28.57 -11.29
CA ILE A 769 8.36 -30.03 -11.26
C ILE A 769 8.21 -30.57 -12.69
N GLN A 770 7.33 -30.00 -13.52
CA GLN A 770 7.14 -30.39 -14.92
C GLN A 770 8.40 -30.17 -15.78
N GLU A 771 9.13 -29.09 -15.54
CA GLU A 771 10.42 -28.84 -16.20
C GLU A 771 11.46 -29.88 -15.80
N ASN A 772 11.50 -30.27 -14.52
CA ASN A 772 12.40 -31.31 -14.01
C ASN A 772 12.01 -32.74 -14.46
N GLU A 773 10.73 -33.00 -14.70
CA GLU A 773 10.25 -34.27 -15.24
C GLU A 773 10.53 -34.42 -16.76
N ASN A 774 10.69 -33.30 -17.47
CA ASN A 774 10.99 -33.28 -18.90
C ASN A 774 12.51 -33.21 -19.20
N THR A 775 13.35 -33.07 -18.16
CA THR A 775 14.83 -33.14 -18.26
C THR A 775 15.33 -34.49 -17.87
#